data_abc0154f723ee5e8081a94c8fead9819
#
_entry.id   abc0154f723ee5e8081a94c8fead9819
#
_cell.length_a   1.000
_cell.length_b   1.000
_cell.length_c   1.000
_cell.angle_alpha   90.00
_cell.angle_beta   90.00
_cell.angle_gamma   90.00
#
_symmetry.space_group_name_H-M   'P 1'
#
loop_
_entity.id
_entity.type
_entity.pdbx_description
1 polymer ?
#
loop_
_entity_poly.entity_id
_entity_poly.type
_entity_poly.pdbx_seq_one_letter_code
_entity_poly.pdbx_strand_id
1 'polypeptide(L)'
;NENTIEWAFSQWRGDFWFIDVEWIDKWFFVFSDNKNGALDWDKVEATTKVFKWKEEATVIRVIERKLDLIVWEYRPGKDNRFWFVVPNNPSVKTDIFVPGKFSMEAQASDIVWVYVTDWKWKNPEWVIKEIIWKKWDKKIDVLWLIIEWWARINFSDELISYAEKISSPQASPLRREGAREDLTKLFTFTIDWADAKDLDDAISIKILEKWWYKLYVHIADVSDYVKEWNLLDTEAYKRATSTYLVDRVIPMLPEKLSNDLCSLNPNTQKLTLTCEMTIWNNWKIQSQKVYESIISSDFRLTYGEVDEILTSPQPSPPKEREQEHKNVASFPPKGERIQERGSLKEWKTLLFWWKITTELIKKLQISNELKEKIKTYREWTWVLNFEFPETKIILDAEWNPESIKEYPRYDSNKLIEEFMISANEAVSREFSSFPFLYRIHEEPKWEDLIKLQDTLNLFWIKFQFKNGDTKEFSNLLNSVSKLDEAKKMFLEKAVLRALSKAVYSKENFWHFGLWLSFYSHFTSPIRRYPDLQIHRIIKEKLAWKLNKSRILYYENLLEKVSKHCSDKERKAEKLEYKARDYYTVQFYKDKVWEEFDWVISWVLQKWFFVALKDTSEWFVELDRSEFVESLQEHVDLSTWKRYRLWEEIKVRLKEVDETMLRLNFELL
;
A
#
# COMPACT_ATOMS: atom_id res chain seq x y z
N ASN A 1 10.36 28.67 34.02
CA ASN A 1 10.79 27.38 33.56
C ASN A 1 10.19 27.19 32.18
N GLU A 2 10.96 27.50 31.12
CA GLU A 2 10.59 27.24 29.74
C GLU A 2 10.75 25.75 29.54
N ASN A 3 9.65 25.05 29.19
CA ASN A 3 9.68 23.65 28.86
C ASN A 3 10.32 23.52 27.47
N THR A 4 11.57 23.09 27.40
CA THR A 4 12.29 22.83 26.18
C THR A 4 12.03 21.37 25.78
N ILE A 5 11.62 21.13 24.53
CA ILE A 5 11.35 19.81 23.98
C ILE A 5 12.19 19.57 22.73
N GLU A 6 12.62 18.32 22.53
CA GLU A 6 13.37 17.88 21.34
C GLU A 6 12.51 16.92 20.53
N TRP A 7 12.13 17.25 19.26
CA TRP A 7 11.18 16.44 18.51
C TRP A 7 11.21 16.66 16.99
N ALA A 8 10.46 15.83 16.25
CA ALA A 8 10.33 15.93 14.81
C ALA A 8 9.39 17.08 14.40
N PHE A 9 9.88 17.95 13.53
CA PHE A 9 9.12 19.02 12.91
C PHE A 9 8.42 18.52 11.66
N SER A 10 7.12 18.71 11.54
CA SER A 10 6.35 18.21 10.39
C SER A 10 5.46 19.30 9.79
N GLN A 11 5.34 19.28 8.47
CA GLN A 11 4.43 20.15 7.72
C GLN A 11 3.13 19.40 7.43
N TRP A 12 2.00 19.97 7.79
CA TRP A 12 0.70 19.52 7.35
C TRP A 12 0.21 20.37 6.17
N ARG A 13 -0.79 19.89 5.43
CA ARG A 13 -1.30 20.54 4.22
C ARG A 13 -1.44 22.06 4.40
N GLY A 14 -0.71 22.84 3.61
CA GLY A 14 -0.69 24.29 3.65
C GLY A 14 0.46 24.90 4.49
N ASP A 15 0.31 26.16 4.91
CA ASP A 15 1.29 26.90 5.72
C ASP A 15 1.21 26.54 7.23
N PHE A 16 0.76 25.35 7.57
CA PHE A 16 0.65 24.88 8.94
C PHE A 16 1.77 23.91 9.29
N TRP A 17 2.45 24.19 10.39
CA TRP A 17 3.59 23.46 10.89
C TRP A 17 3.29 22.92 12.27
N PHE A 18 3.77 21.72 12.56
CA PHE A 18 3.57 21.07 13.85
C PHE A 18 4.86 20.44 14.33
N ILE A 19 5.03 20.37 15.64
CA ILE A 19 6.04 19.54 16.29
C ILE A 19 5.32 18.32 16.85
N ASP A 20 5.71 17.14 16.37
CA ASP A 20 5.17 15.86 16.81
C ASP A 20 6.04 15.29 17.92
N VAL A 21 5.46 15.06 19.08
CA VAL A 21 6.15 14.60 20.29
C VAL A 21 5.90 13.11 20.48
N GLU A 22 6.82 12.28 20.02
CA GLU A 22 6.74 10.81 19.91
C GLU A 22 6.27 10.08 21.20
N TRP A 23 6.38 10.69 22.38
CA TRP A 23 6.08 10.06 23.69
C TRP A 23 4.79 10.54 24.35
N ILE A 24 4.13 11.59 23.84
CA ILE A 24 2.99 12.23 24.53
C ILE A 24 1.76 12.32 23.63
N ASP A 25 1.82 11.90 22.37
CA ASP A 25 0.71 11.99 21.39
C ASP A 25 0.10 13.41 21.32
N LYS A 26 0.96 14.42 21.45
CA LYS A 26 0.62 15.84 21.44
C LYS A 26 1.27 16.56 20.28
N TRP A 27 0.50 17.41 19.65
CA TRP A 27 0.93 18.24 18.53
C TRP A 27 0.99 19.70 18.97
N PHE A 28 2.13 20.35 18.74
CA PHE A 28 2.31 21.77 19.02
C PHE A 28 2.31 22.53 17.71
N PHE A 29 1.44 23.52 17.60
CA PHE A 29 1.36 24.36 16.41
C PHE A 29 2.55 25.32 16.34
N VAL A 30 3.17 25.44 15.14
CA VAL A 30 4.27 26.37 14.90
C VAL A 30 3.86 27.36 13.81
N PHE A 31 3.89 28.66 14.14
CA PHE A 31 3.68 29.69 13.14
C PHE A 31 4.87 29.80 12.18
N SER A 32 4.62 30.27 10.95
CA SER A 32 5.65 30.44 9.92
C SER A 32 6.88 31.21 10.40
N ASP A 33 6.67 32.25 11.22
CA ASP A 33 7.74 33.09 11.77
C ASP A 33 8.52 32.44 12.91
N ASN A 34 7.94 31.40 13.52
CA ASN A 34 8.49 30.69 14.68
C ASN A 34 9.21 29.37 14.30
N LYS A 35 9.28 29.02 13.02
CA LYS A 35 9.91 27.79 12.55
C LYS A 35 11.44 27.81 12.55
N ASN A 36 12.04 28.99 12.65
CA ASN A 36 13.48 29.22 12.77
C ASN A 36 14.35 28.39 11.80
N GLY A 37 13.95 28.34 10.51
CA GLY A 37 14.67 27.59 9.47
C GLY A 37 14.49 26.07 9.50
N ALA A 38 13.61 25.54 10.35
CA ALA A 38 13.28 24.11 10.34
C ALA A 38 12.53 23.73 9.05
N LEU A 39 12.88 22.56 8.52
CA LEU A 39 12.27 21.92 7.37
C LEU A 39 11.53 20.65 7.82
N ASP A 40 10.67 20.13 6.96
CA ASP A 40 9.90 18.92 7.23
C ASP A 40 10.82 17.75 7.64
N TRP A 41 10.45 17.06 8.73
CA TRP A 41 11.19 15.95 9.34
C TRP A 41 12.50 16.32 10.07
N ASP A 42 12.86 17.59 10.18
CA ASP A 42 14.00 17.99 11.02
C ASP A 42 13.74 17.63 12.50
N LYS A 43 14.76 17.17 13.19
CA LYS A 43 14.74 17.09 14.64
C LYS A 43 15.09 18.45 15.21
N VAL A 44 14.17 19.04 15.96
CA VAL A 44 14.29 20.41 16.46
C VAL A 44 14.24 20.47 17.99
N GLU A 45 14.89 21.48 18.54
CA GLU A 45 14.70 21.91 19.90
C GLU A 45 13.74 23.11 19.88
N ALA A 46 12.65 23.03 20.65
CA ALA A 46 11.61 24.05 20.66
C ALA A 46 11.13 24.37 22.07
N THR A 47 10.67 25.62 22.29
CA THR A 47 9.94 26.01 23.49
C THR A 47 8.45 26.01 23.25
N THR A 48 7.67 25.56 24.22
CA THR A 48 6.21 25.50 24.14
C THR A 48 5.58 26.56 25.02
N LYS A 49 4.52 27.19 24.50
CA LYS A 49 3.68 28.15 25.24
C LYS A 49 2.21 27.82 25.07
N VAL A 50 1.44 27.96 26.12
CA VAL A 50 -0.02 27.84 26.05
C VAL A 50 -0.62 29.24 25.95
N PHE A 51 -1.24 29.55 24.82
CA PHE A 51 -1.92 30.82 24.60
C PHE A 51 -3.38 30.58 24.22
N LYS A 52 -4.33 31.08 25.02
CA LYS A 52 -5.78 31.00 24.77
C LYS A 52 -6.25 29.58 24.36
N TRP A 53 -5.88 28.56 25.13
CA TRP A 53 -6.24 27.13 24.91
C TRP A 53 -5.58 26.47 23.71
N LYS A 54 -4.65 27.12 23.01
CA LYS A 54 -3.81 26.53 21.95
C LYS A 54 -2.40 26.34 22.46
N GLU A 55 -1.85 25.18 22.23
CA GLU A 55 -0.46 24.87 22.53
C GLU A 55 0.39 25.26 21.31
N GLU A 56 1.19 26.30 21.46
CA GLU A 56 2.07 26.84 20.40
C GLU A 56 3.52 26.51 20.74
N ALA A 57 4.32 26.22 19.69
CA ALA A 57 5.76 26.04 19.86
C ALA A 57 6.55 27.04 19.01
N THR A 58 7.73 27.36 19.50
CA THR A 58 8.73 28.14 18.77
C THR A 58 10.01 27.32 18.69
N VAL A 59 10.49 27.05 17.49
CA VAL A 59 11.75 26.36 17.28
C VAL A 59 12.91 27.23 17.73
N ILE A 60 13.77 26.70 18.58
CA ILE A 60 15.00 27.36 19.04
C ILE A 60 16.13 27.10 18.03
N ARG A 61 16.33 25.83 17.70
CA ARG A 61 17.35 25.38 16.73
C ARG A 61 17.01 24.01 16.15
N VAL A 62 17.59 23.73 14.99
CA VAL A 62 17.60 22.40 14.40
C VAL A 62 18.75 21.61 15.01
N ILE A 63 18.42 20.45 15.62
CA ILE A 63 19.39 19.54 16.24
C ILE A 63 19.98 18.62 15.20
N GLU A 64 19.11 18.01 14.38
CA GLU A 64 19.48 17.08 13.32
C GLU A 64 18.63 17.38 12.09
N ARG A 65 19.31 17.63 10.98
CA ARG A 65 18.66 17.87 9.71
C ARG A 65 18.49 16.56 8.97
N LYS A 66 17.26 16.23 8.60
CA LYS A 66 16.98 15.02 7.82
C LYS A 66 16.99 15.26 6.31
N LEU A 67 16.83 16.49 5.87
CA LEU A 67 16.91 16.89 4.47
C LEU A 67 18.33 17.28 4.08
N ASP A 68 19.25 16.32 4.04
CA ASP A 68 20.62 16.54 3.56
C ASP A 68 20.74 16.62 2.04
N LEU A 69 19.72 16.17 1.33
CA LEU A 69 19.69 16.02 -0.13
C LEU A 69 18.35 16.53 -0.66
N ILE A 70 18.36 17.43 -1.61
CA ILE A 70 17.17 18.02 -2.19
C ILE A 70 17.23 17.92 -3.70
N VAL A 71 16.11 17.55 -4.32
CA VAL A 71 15.97 17.44 -5.77
C VAL A 71 15.23 18.67 -6.28
N TRP A 72 15.81 19.35 -7.28
CA TRP A 72 15.28 20.64 -7.70
C TRP A 72 15.59 20.94 -9.15
N GLU A 73 14.79 21.82 -9.73
CA GLU A 73 15.02 22.33 -11.08
C GLU A 73 16.14 23.36 -11.08
N TYR A 74 17.12 23.16 -11.94
CA TYR A 74 18.24 24.06 -12.13
C TYR A 74 17.87 25.18 -13.10
N ARG A 75 17.89 26.44 -12.65
CA ARG A 75 17.50 27.60 -13.45
C ARG A 75 18.63 28.62 -13.54
N PRO A 76 18.88 29.19 -14.71
CA PRO A 76 19.83 30.32 -14.87
C PRO A 76 19.27 31.58 -14.22
N GLY A 77 20.13 32.33 -13.54
CA GLY A 77 19.83 33.70 -13.13
C GLY A 77 19.72 34.65 -14.30
N LYS A 78 19.24 35.87 -14.07
CA LYS A 78 18.94 36.88 -15.10
C LYS A 78 20.11 37.20 -16.07
N ASP A 79 21.36 36.95 -15.65
CA ASP A 79 22.56 37.29 -16.44
C ASP A 79 23.39 36.09 -16.87
N ASN A 80 22.89 34.82 -16.70
CA ASN A 80 23.62 33.58 -16.94
C ASN A 80 24.96 33.45 -16.16
N ARG A 81 25.22 34.34 -15.22
CA ARG A 81 26.42 34.31 -14.37
C ARG A 81 26.21 33.55 -13.06
N PHE A 82 24.96 33.40 -12.67
CA PHE A 82 24.56 32.75 -11.44
C PHE A 82 23.47 31.74 -11.75
N TRP A 83 23.47 30.66 -11.04
CA TRP A 83 22.51 29.59 -11.20
C TRP A 83 21.78 29.38 -9.90
N PHE A 84 20.49 29.14 -10.00
CA PHE A 84 19.63 28.87 -8.85
C PHE A 84 18.97 27.52 -9.02
N VAL A 85 18.73 26.88 -7.92
CA VAL A 85 17.90 25.70 -7.84
C VAL A 85 16.60 26.13 -7.18
N VAL A 86 15.48 25.98 -7.90
CA VAL A 86 14.15 26.41 -7.44
C VAL A 86 13.46 25.21 -6.81
N PRO A 87 13.17 25.25 -5.50
CA PRO A 87 12.54 24.14 -4.82
C PRO A 87 11.16 23.81 -5.36
N ASN A 88 10.89 22.54 -5.61
CA ASN A 88 9.51 22.05 -5.77
C ASN A 88 8.82 21.83 -4.41
N ASN A 89 9.57 21.88 -3.33
CA ASN A 89 9.01 21.73 -1.98
C ASN A 89 8.53 23.10 -1.47
N PRO A 90 7.21 23.29 -1.23
CA PRO A 90 6.64 24.53 -0.71
C PRO A 90 7.20 24.97 0.65
N SER A 91 7.83 24.03 1.36
CA SER A 91 8.46 24.28 2.65
C SER A 91 9.72 25.14 2.55
N VAL A 92 10.33 25.22 1.35
CA VAL A 92 11.56 25.96 1.10
C VAL A 92 11.22 27.12 0.16
N LYS A 93 11.00 28.31 0.74
CA LYS A 93 10.57 29.52 0.00
C LYS A 93 11.72 30.32 -0.62
N THR A 94 12.96 29.86 -0.53
CA THR A 94 14.12 30.61 -1.02
C THR A 94 14.82 29.88 -2.14
N ASP A 95 15.03 30.58 -3.25
CA ASP A 95 15.90 30.10 -4.33
C ASP A 95 17.32 29.88 -3.80
N ILE A 96 17.94 28.79 -4.21
CA ILE A 96 19.20 28.35 -3.67
C ILE A 96 20.31 28.58 -4.68
N PHE A 97 21.34 29.26 -4.24
CA PHE A 97 22.48 29.60 -5.04
C PHE A 97 23.42 28.41 -5.22
N VAL A 98 23.71 28.03 -6.48
CA VAL A 98 24.74 27.05 -6.81
C VAL A 98 25.88 27.77 -7.51
N PRO A 99 27.09 27.84 -6.90
CA PRO A 99 28.26 28.40 -7.57
C PRO A 99 28.60 27.59 -8.84
N GLY A 100 28.95 28.28 -9.94
CA GLY A 100 29.22 27.64 -11.25
C GLY A 100 30.26 26.50 -11.20
N LYS A 101 31.25 26.58 -10.29
CA LYS A 101 32.23 25.51 -10.04
C LYS A 101 31.64 24.20 -9.49
N PHE A 102 30.40 24.25 -9.01
CA PHE A 102 29.67 23.12 -8.43
C PHE A 102 28.45 22.70 -9.23
N SER A 103 28.32 23.21 -10.45
CA SER A 103 27.16 22.98 -11.33
C SER A 103 27.20 21.64 -12.06
N MET A 104 28.29 20.90 -12.06
CA MET A 104 28.45 19.63 -12.79
C MET A 104 27.98 19.67 -14.25
N GLU A 105 28.09 20.82 -14.92
CA GLU A 105 27.62 21.05 -16.29
C GLU A 105 26.08 20.92 -16.48
N ALA A 106 25.32 21.05 -15.42
CA ALA A 106 23.86 21.07 -15.49
C ALA A 106 23.37 22.21 -16.38
N GLN A 107 22.33 21.93 -17.17
CA GLN A 107 21.69 22.88 -18.07
C GLN A 107 20.38 23.42 -17.48
N ALA A 108 19.88 24.50 -18.04
CA ALA A 108 18.62 25.07 -17.61
C ALA A 108 17.49 24.04 -17.66
N SER A 109 16.76 23.93 -16.56
CA SER A 109 15.67 22.98 -16.36
C SER A 109 16.09 21.51 -16.20
N ASP A 110 17.37 21.22 -16.00
CA ASP A 110 17.77 19.90 -15.51
C ASP A 110 17.28 19.72 -14.07
N ILE A 111 16.86 18.51 -13.75
CA ILE A 111 16.56 18.11 -12.36
C ILE A 111 17.85 17.65 -11.73
N VAL A 112 18.27 18.33 -10.70
CA VAL A 112 19.56 18.10 -10.06
C VAL A 112 19.39 17.67 -8.61
N TRP A 113 20.30 16.81 -8.18
CA TRP A 113 20.43 16.44 -6.78
C TRP A 113 21.47 17.33 -6.13
N VAL A 114 21.04 18.11 -5.15
CA VAL A 114 21.92 19.08 -4.51
C VAL A 114 22.11 18.73 -3.03
N TYR A 115 23.35 18.90 -2.59
CA TYR A 115 23.77 18.72 -1.22
C TYR A 115 24.08 20.06 -0.58
N VAL A 116 23.58 20.29 0.63
CA VAL A 116 23.84 21.54 1.37
C VAL A 116 25.18 21.44 2.07
N THR A 117 26.09 22.32 1.74
CA THR A 117 27.40 22.39 2.40
C THR A 117 27.44 23.37 3.56
N ASP A 118 26.64 24.44 3.52
CA ASP A 118 26.58 25.44 4.60
C ASP A 118 25.18 26.10 4.66
N TRP A 119 24.54 26.04 5.84
CA TRP A 119 23.23 26.63 6.12
C TRP A 119 23.37 28.05 6.74
N LYS A 120 24.12 28.94 6.09
CA LYS A 120 24.11 30.34 6.51
C LYS A 120 22.78 30.97 6.14
N TRP A 121 22.15 31.60 7.11
CA TRP A 121 20.78 32.14 7.13
C TRP A 121 20.32 32.99 5.95
N LYS A 122 21.21 33.50 5.14
CA LYS A 122 20.86 34.38 4.00
C LYS A 122 21.14 33.80 2.62
N ASN A 123 22.11 32.92 2.44
CA ASN A 123 22.43 32.30 1.16
C ASN A 123 23.15 30.97 1.42
N PRO A 124 22.45 29.84 1.57
CA PRO A 124 23.10 28.55 1.68
C PRO A 124 23.85 28.22 0.39
N GLU A 125 25.08 27.76 0.50
CA GLU A 125 25.86 27.28 -0.64
C GLU A 125 25.60 25.79 -0.85
N TRP A 126 25.37 25.41 -2.08
CA TRP A 126 25.01 24.07 -2.47
C TRP A 126 25.91 23.54 -3.56
N VAL A 127 26.09 22.23 -3.55
CA VAL A 127 26.85 21.49 -4.56
C VAL A 127 25.90 20.52 -5.24
N ILE A 128 25.89 20.53 -6.57
CA ILE A 128 25.21 19.48 -7.34
C ILE A 128 26.02 18.18 -7.11
N LYS A 129 25.34 17.16 -6.60
CA LYS A 129 25.91 15.82 -6.41
C LYS A 129 25.75 14.96 -7.64
N GLU A 130 24.61 15.12 -8.31
CA GLU A 130 24.24 14.32 -9.46
C GLU A 130 23.20 15.08 -10.30
N ILE A 131 23.33 15.02 -11.63
CA ILE A 131 22.27 15.41 -12.55
C ILE A 131 21.37 14.18 -12.71
N ILE A 132 20.21 14.20 -12.09
CA ILE A 132 19.33 13.03 -12.06
C ILE A 132 18.70 12.85 -13.44
N TRP A 133 18.33 13.97 -14.12
CA TRP A 133 17.63 13.91 -15.39
C TRP A 133 17.65 15.22 -16.18
N LYS A 134 17.47 15.08 -17.52
CA LYS A 134 17.27 16.21 -18.41
C LYS A 134 15.78 16.44 -18.67
N LYS A 135 15.32 17.68 -18.70
CA LYS A 135 13.92 18.12 -18.82
C LYS A 135 13.07 17.43 -19.92
N TRP A 136 13.70 16.81 -20.90
CA TRP A 136 13.02 16.25 -22.07
C TRP A 136 12.60 14.79 -21.91
N ASP A 137 12.84 14.17 -20.76
CA ASP A 137 12.48 12.78 -20.51
C ASP A 137 11.14 12.73 -19.79
N LYS A 138 10.07 12.29 -20.48
CA LYS A 138 8.69 12.25 -20.00
C LYS A 138 8.45 11.38 -18.73
N LYS A 139 9.47 10.65 -18.27
CA LYS A 139 9.39 9.80 -17.08
C LYS A 139 9.76 10.52 -15.77
N ILE A 140 10.00 11.83 -15.82
CA ILE A 140 10.54 12.61 -14.69
C ILE A 140 9.47 12.92 -13.64
N ASP A 141 8.23 13.04 -14.06
CA ASP A 141 7.18 13.75 -13.33
C ASP A 141 6.87 13.17 -11.95
N VAL A 142 7.09 11.87 -11.72
CA VAL A 142 6.92 11.21 -10.40
C VAL A 142 8.24 10.99 -9.68
N LEU A 143 9.38 11.08 -10.38
CA LEU A 143 10.70 10.82 -9.78
C LEU A 143 11.03 11.80 -8.65
N TRP A 144 10.64 13.05 -8.77
CA TRP A 144 10.86 14.04 -7.72
C TRP A 144 10.10 13.66 -6.43
N LEU A 145 8.86 13.18 -6.54
CA LEU A 145 8.10 12.66 -5.39
C LEU A 145 8.82 11.48 -4.74
N ILE A 146 9.29 10.53 -5.55
CA ILE A 146 9.99 9.34 -5.06
C ILE A 146 11.24 9.74 -4.28
N ILE A 147 12.01 10.71 -4.79
CA ILE A 147 13.26 11.16 -4.16
C ILE A 147 12.96 11.99 -2.91
N GLU A 148 11.97 12.88 -2.96
CA GLU A 148 11.51 13.65 -1.79
C GLU A 148 11.13 12.72 -0.62
N TRP A 149 10.52 11.59 -0.92
CA TRP A 149 10.11 10.61 0.08
C TRP A 149 11.17 9.56 0.40
N TRP A 150 12.42 9.78 -0.04
CA TRP A 150 13.57 8.90 0.26
C TRP A 150 13.40 7.45 -0.23
N ALA A 151 12.56 7.22 -1.22
CA ALA A 151 12.45 5.91 -1.83
C ALA A 151 13.68 5.63 -2.70
N ARG A 152 14.33 4.50 -2.46
CA ARG A 152 15.52 4.06 -3.19
C ARG A 152 15.09 3.43 -4.51
N ILE A 153 15.12 4.19 -5.59
CA ILE A 153 14.64 3.73 -6.90
C ILE A 153 15.52 2.61 -7.42
N ASN A 154 16.81 2.87 -7.53
CA ASN A 154 17.75 1.95 -8.16
C ASN A 154 18.47 1.09 -7.12
N PHE A 155 18.87 -0.11 -7.52
CA PHE A 155 19.84 -0.92 -6.81
C PHE A 155 21.24 -0.55 -7.29
N SER A 156 22.25 -0.70 -6.42
CA SER A 156 23.64 -0.50 -6.84
C SER A 156 24.09 -1.60 -7.83
N ASP A 157 25.00 -1.26 -8.73
CA ASP A 157 25.56 -2.24 -9.70
C ASP A 157 26.20 -3.44 -9.02
N GLU A 158 26.81 -3.22 -7.84
CA GLU A 158 27.35 -4.28 -7.01
C GLU A 158 26.27 -5.26 -6.56
N LEU A 159 25.11 -4.74 -6.11
CA LEU A 159 24.00 -5.57 -5.66
C LEU A 159 23.36 -6.32 -6.83
N ILE A 160 23.18 -5.66 -7.99
CA ILE A 160 22.66 -6.29 -9.20
C ILE A 160 23.60 -7.43 -9.61
N SER A 161 24.91 -7.16 -9.69
CA SER A 161 25.92 -8.17 -10.04
C SER A 161 25.98 -9.31 -9.03
N TYR A 162 25.72 -9.04 -7.76
CA TYR A 162 25.59 -10.06 -6.73
C TYR A 162 24.34 -10.92 -6.93
N ALA A 163 23.19 -10.31 -7.21
CA ALA A 163 21.92 -10.99 -7.45
C ALA A 163 22.01 -11.92 -8.68
N GLU A 164 22.63 -11.47 -9.78
CA GLU A 164 22.80 -12.26 -11.01
C GLU A 164 23.63 -13.53 -10.82
N LYS A 165 24.54 -13.55 -9.86
CA LYS A 165 25.36 -14.72 -9.53
C LYS A 165 24.62 -15.76 -8.70
N ILE A 166 23.43 -15.42 -8.17
CA ILE A 166 22.64 -16.36 -7.41
C ILE A 166 21.95 -17.33 -8.36
N SER A 167 22.19 -18.60 -8.18
CA SER A 167 21.51 -19.68 -8.87
C SER A 167 20.47 -20.32 -7.96
N SER A 168 19.48 -20.96 -8.57
CA SER A 168 18.51 -21.75 -7.79
C SER A 168 19.22 -22.86 -7.01
N PRO A 169 18.98 -23.02 -5.70
CA PRO A 169 19.56 -24.09 -4.89
C PRO A 169 19.22 -25.49 -5.37
N GLN A 170 18.26 -25.63 -6.29
CA GLN A 170 17.86 -26.90 -6.88
C GLN A 170 18.95 -27.53 -7.78
N ALA A 171 19.88 -26.71 -8.28
CA ALA A 171 21.00 -27.20 -9.08
C ALA A 171 22.10 -27.89 -8.24
N SER A 172 22.02 -27.87 -6.92
CA SER A 172 23.00 -28.51 -6.03
C SER A 172 22.54 -29.92 -5.65
N PRO A 173 23.28 -30.98 -6.00
CA PRO A 173 22.98 -32.36 -5.64
C PRO A 173 23.15 -32.67 -4.14
N LEU A 174 23.63 -31.73 -3.35
CA LEU A 174 23.79 -31.89 -1.91
C LEU A 174 22.48 -31.57 -1.17
N ARG A 175 21.62 -32.59 -1.07
CA ARG A 175 20.55 -32.60 -0.05
C ARG A 175 21.22 -32.50 1.31
N ARG A 176 21.18 -31.33 1.96
CA ARG A 176 21.48 -31.23 3.39
C ARG A 176 20.40 -31.97 4.16
N GLU A 177 20.82 -32.69 5.19
CA GLU A 177 19.94 -33.32 6.19
C GLU A 177 18.97 -32.27 6.75
N GLY A 178 17.66 -32.52 6.55
CA GLY A 178 16.54 -31.62 6.78
C GLY A 178 15.71 -31.59 5.50
N ALA A 179 15.20 -32.76 5.09
CA ALA A 179 14.60 -32.94 3.77
C ALA A 179 13.36 -32.07 3.60
N ARG A 180 13.43 -31.07 2.68
CA ARG A 180 12.25 -30.39 2.18
C ARG A 180 11.23 -31.41 1.67
N GLU A 181 9.96 -31.21 1.99
CA GLU A 181 8.91 -32.05 1.46
C GLU A 181 8.75 -31.80 -0.05
N ASP A 182 8.78 -32.86 -0.84
CA ASP A 182 8.54 -32.81 -2.30
C ASP A 182 7.04 -32.81 -2.58
N LEU A 183 6.52 -31.64 -2.88
CA LEU A 183 5.11 -31.40 -3.23
C LEU A 183 4.93 -31.09 -4.73
N THR A 184 5.94 -31.38 -5.56
CA THR A 184 5.90 -31.09 -7.01
C THR A 184 4.78 -31.82 -7.76
N LYS A 185 4.22 -32.87 -7.18
CA LYS A 185 3.06 -33.62 -7.73
C LYS A 185 1.72 -33.17 -7.17
N LEU A 186 1.73 -32.26 -6.21
CA LEU A 186 0.51 -31.70 -5.64
C LEU A 186 -0.04 -30.66 -6.61
N PHE A 187 -1.31 -30.81 -7.01
CA PHE A 187 -1.95 -29.84 -7.88
C PHE A 187 -1.97 -28.45 -7.22
N THR A 188 -1.26 -27.51 -7.81
CA THR A 188 -0.95 -26.21 -7.24
C THR A 188 -1.20 -25.11 -8.25
N PHE A 189 -1.73 -23.97 -7.82
CA PHE A 189 -1.97 -22.83 -8.70
C PHE A 189 -1.78 -21.52 -7.96
N THR A 190 -1.45 -20.45 -8.70
CA THR A 190 -1.38 -19.07 -8.22
C THR A 190 -2.55 -18.27 -8.77
N ILE A 191 -3.04 -17.28 -8.02
CA ILE A 191 -4.08 -16.34 -8.45
C ILE A 191 -3.60 -14.94 -8.10
N ASP A 192 -3.41 -14.08 -9.10
CA ASP A 192 -2.92 -12.72 -8.91
C ASP A 192 -3.41 -11.79 -10.03
N TRP A 193 -3.00 -10.53 -10.00
CA TRP A 193 -3.26 -9.59 -11.09
C TRP A 193 -2.50 -9.98 -12.36
N ALA A 194 -3.05 -9.59 -13.51
CA ALA A 194 -2.48 -9.97 -14.82
C ALA A 194 -1.04 -9.44 -15.02
N ASP A 195 -0.73 -8.30 -14.46
CA ASP A 195 0.55 -7.61 -14.53
C ASP A 195 1.52 -7.96 -13.38
N ALA A 196 1.08 -8.71 -12.37
CA ALA A 196 1.93 -9.18 -11.28
C ALA A 196 3.07 -10.07 -11.80
N LYS A 197 4.28 -9.83 -11.31
CA LYS A 197 5.48 -10.62 -11.64
C LYS A 197 6.07 -11.33 -10.42
N ASP A 198 5.79 -10.83 -9.25
CA ASP A 198 6.28 -11.24 -7.94
C ASP A 198 5.24 -12.10 -7.22
N LEU A 199 5.03 -13.33 -7.73
CA LEU A 199 4.06 -14.26 -7.17
C LEU A 199 4.56 -14.84 -5.86
N ASP A 200 4.12 -14.27 -4.74
CA ASP A 200 4.51 -14.65 -3.39
C ASP A 200 3.88 -15.96 -2.93
N ASP A 201 2.64 -16.24 -3.33
CA ASP A 201 1.83 -17.34 -2.82
C ASP A 201 1.24 -18.23 -3.90
N ALA A 202 1.08 -19.50 -3.55
CA ALA A 202 0.36 -20.51 -4.32
C ALA A 202 -0.48 -21.36 -3.38
N ILE A 203 -1.56 -21.91 -3.89
CA ILE A 203 -2.49 -22.73 -3.10
C ILE A 203 -2.70 -24.10 -3.68
N SER A 204 -2.89 -25.06 -2.77
CA SER A 204 -3.37 -26.41 -3.11
C SER A 204 -4.46 -26.81 -2.11
N ILE A 205 -5.47 -27.53 -2.60
CA ILE A 205 -6.59 -27.94 -1.77
C ILE A 205 -6.99 -29.39 -2.01
N LYS A 206 -7.33 -30.09 -0.93
CA LYS A 206 -7.89 -31.45 -0.95
C LYS A 206 -9.09 -31.55 -0.03
N ILE A 207 -10.11 -32.31 -0.43
CA ILE A 207 -11.15 -32.77 0.47
C ILE A 207 -10.67 -34.08 1.07
N LEU A 208 -10.72 -34.18 2.38
CA LEU A 208 -10.52 -35.41 3.14
C LEU A 208 -11.87 -36.08 3.38
N GLU A 209 -11.85 -37.28 3.97
CA GLU A 209 -13.08 -37.96 4.39
C GLU A 209 -13.88 -37.12 5.39
N LYS A 210 -15.21 -37.25 5.40
CA LYS A 210 -16.13 -36.59 6.36
C LYS A 210 -16.14 -35.06 6.33
N TRP A 211 -15.99 -34.44 5.15
CA TRP A 211 -16.09 -32.96 4.97
C TRP A 211 -14.96 -32.16 5.63
N TRP A 212 -13.79 -32.75 5.77
CA TRP A 212 -12.58 -32.05 6.16
C TRP A 212 -11.87 -31.48 4.91
N TYR A 213 -11.35 -30.25 5.05
CA TYR A 213 -10.52 -29.63 4.02
C TYR A 213 -9.07 -29.65 4.49
N LYS A 214 -8.18 -29.98 3.58
CA LYS A 214 -6.75 -29.77 3.75
C LYS A 214 -6.33 -28.68 2.78
N LEU A 215 -6.02 -27.52 3.34
CA LEU A 215 -5.54 -26.34 2.61
C LEU A 215 -4.03 -26.24 2.78
N TYR A 216 -3.33 -26.06 1.69
CA TYR A 216 -1.90 -25.77 1.66
C TYR A 216 -1.73 -24.36 1.11
N VAL A 217 -1.04 -23.52 1.87
CA VAL A 217 -0.60 -22.20 1.45
C VAL A 217 0.92 -22.25 1.33
N HIS A 218 1.40 -22.16 0.10
CA HIS A 218 2.82 -22.23 -0.24
C HIS A 218 3.34 -20.83 -0.46
N ILE A 219 4.32 -20.40 0.33
CA ILE A 219 4.92 -19.07 0.26
C ILE A 219 6.35 -19.19 -0.23
N ALA A 220 6.73 -18.33 -1.17
CA ALA A 220 8.09 -18.26 -1.71
C ALA A 220 9.15 -18.21 -0.60
N ASP A 221 10.10 -19.13 -0.59
CA ASP A 221 11.19 -19.16 0.41
C ASP A 221 12.30 -18.17 0.05
N VAL A 222 11.98 -16.88 0.15
CA VAL A 222 12.93 -15.78 -0.07
C VAL A 222 14.12 -15.86 0.87
N SER A 223 13.91 -16.37 2.10
CA SER A 223 14.94 -16.51 3.11
C SER A 223 16.04 -17.50 2.75
N ASP A 224 15.84 -18.34 1.73
CA ASP A 224 16.89 -19.21 1.24
C ASP A 224 17.93 -18.47 0.39
N TYR A 225 17.52 -17.43 -0.28
CA TYR A 225 18.34 -16.57 -1.13
C TYR A 225 18.89 -15.35 -0.37
N VAL A 226 18.03 -14.69 0.41
CA VAL A 226 18.35 -13.48 1.17
C VAL A 226 18.77 -13.86 2.59
N LYS A 227 20.06 -14.22 2.74
CA LYS A 227 20.62 -14.61 4.04
C LYS A 227 20.86 -13.38 4.91
N GLU A 228 20.69 -13.55 6.21
CA GLU A 228 20.92 -12.51 7.22
C GLU A 228 22.27 -11.83 7.02
N TRP A 229 22.31 -10.51 7.00
CA TRP A 229 23.48 -9.64 6.85
C TRP A 229 24.21 -9.70 5.48
N ASN A 230 23.68 -10.39 4.48
CA ASN A 230 24.25 -10.25 3.14
C ASN A 230 23.85 -8.92 2.47
N LEU A 231 24.41 -8.63 1.30
CA LEU A 231 24.10 -7.39 0.56
C LEU A 231 22.62 -7.23 0.27
N LEU A 232 21.92 -8.32 -0.11
CA LEU A 232 20.49 -8.33 -0.38
C LEU A 232 19.67 -8.02 0.87
N ASP A 233 20.02 -8.62 2.00
CA ASP A 233 19.35 -8.40 3.28
C ASP A 233 19.50 -6.95 3.74
N THR A 234 20.72 -6.43 3.64
CA THR A 234 21.01 -5.03 4.01
C THR A 234 20.16 -4.05 3.20
N GLU A 235 20.00 -4.29 1.89
CA GLU A 235 19.18 -3.43 1.03
C GLU A 235 17.69 -3.67 1.25
N ALA A 236 17.25 -4.93 1.40
CA ALA A 236 15.87 -5.28 1.71
C ALA A 236 15.40 -4.64 3.03
N TYR A 237 16.24 -4.66 4.07
CA TYR A 237 15.97 -3.97 5.33
C TYR A 237 15.82 -2.47 5.15
N LYS A 238 16.74 -1.80 4.40
CA LYS A 238 16.66 -0.37 4.14
C LYS A 238 15.37 0.04 3.42
N ARG A 239 14.89 -0.80 2.48
CA ARG A 239 13.62 -0.60 1.77
C ARG A 239 12.42 -0.96 2.61
N ALA A 240 12.50 -2.05 3.35
CA ALA A 240 11.50 -2.68 4.21
C ALA A 240 10.21 -3.17 3.52
N THR A 241 9.80 -2.51 2.45
CA THR A 241 8.64 -2.90 1.65
C THR A 241 8.82 -2.48 0.18
N SER A 242 8.17 -3.20 -0.74
CA SER A 242 7.96 -2.68 -2.10
C SER A 242 6.93 -1.55 -2.07
N THR A 243 7.03 -0.60 -3.01
CA THR A 243 6.11 0.53 -3.14
C THR A 243 5.50 0.50 -4.54
N TYR A 244 4.16 0.54 -4.61
CA TYR A 244 3.40 0.37 -5.85
C TYR A 244 2.85 1.71 -6.31
N LEU A 245 3.54 2.36 -7.26
CA LEU A 245 3.10 3.61 -7.83
C LEU A 245 2.19 3.35 -9.05
N VAL A 246 1.56 4.40 -9.56
CA VAL A 246 0.64 4.30 -10.70
C VAL A 246 1.36 3.81 -11.97
N ASP A 247 2.60 4.24 -12.17
CA ASP A 247 3.41 4.00 -13.38
C ASP A 247 4.48 2.91 -13.20
N ARG A 248 4.87 2.60 -11.98
CA ARG A 248 5.98 1.66 -11.69
C ARG A 248 5.90 1.05 -10.30
N VAL A 249 6.65 -0.03 -10.13
CA VAL A 249 6.90 -0.63 -8.82
C VAL A 249 8.34 -0.33 -8.42
N ILE A 250 8.54 0.09 -7.17
CA ILE A 250 9.85 0.18 -6.53
C ILE A 250 10.01 -1.08 -5.67
N PRO A 251 10.68 -2.12 -6.15
CA PRO A 251 10.69 -3.40 -5.48
C PRO A 251 11.63 -3.41 -4.26
N MET A 252 11.30 -4.23 -3.25
CA MET A 252 12.16 -4.47 -2.10
C MET A 252 13.43 -5.25 -2.49
N LEU A 253 13.31 -6.17 -3.43
CA LEU A 253 14.39 -7.04 -3.91
C LEU A 253 14.64 -6.82 -5.40
N PRO A 254 15.89 -7.05 -5.91
CA PRO A 254 16.19 -7.01 -7.33
C PRO A 254 15.27 -7.94 -8.13
N GLU A 255 14.91 -7.54 -9.37
CA GLU A 255 13.99 -8.28 -10.23
C GLU A 255 14.40 -9.74 -10.48
N LYS A 256 15.70 -10.02 -10.49
CA LYS A 256 16.23 -11.39 -10.58
C LYS A 256 15.72 -12.29 -9.46
N LEU A 257 15.49 -11.74 -8.27
CA LEU A 257 14.88 -12.48 -7.17
C LEU A 257 13.36 -12.36 -7.18
N SER A 258 12.84 -11.13 -7.22
CA SER A 258 11.40 -10.90 -7.07
C SER A 258 10.55 -11.49 -8.20
N ASN A 259 11.04 -11.42 -9.45
CA ASN A 259 10.27 -11.82 -10.62
C ASN A 259 10.65 -13.20 -11.17
N ASP A 260 11.85 -13.73 -10.81
CA ASP A 260 12.37 -15.00 -11.33
C ASP A 260 12.59 -16.01 -10.20
N LEU A 261 13.70 -15.91 -9.43
CA LEU A 261 14.12 -16.99 -8.52
C LEU A 261 13.08 -17.27 -7.42
N CYS A 262 12.50 -16.24 -6.81
CA CYS A 262 11.53 -16.38 -5.73
C CYS A 262 10.09 -16.52 -6.24
N SER A 263 9.74 -15.83 -7.32
CA SER A 263 8.37 -15.85 -7.87
C SER A 263 7.90 -17.26 -8.22
N LEU A 264 6.72 -17.65 -7.76
CA LEU A 264 6.13 -18.98 -7.94
C LEU A 264 5.57 -19.20 -9.37
N ASN A 265 6.42 -18.90 -10.36
CA ASN A 265 6.10 -19.04 -11.78
C ASN A 265 5.69 -20.47 -12.13
N PRO A 266 4.70 -20.67 -13.04
CA PRO A 266 4.17 -21.98 -13.37
C PRO A 266 5.21 -22.85 -14.07
N ASN A 267 5.04 -24.19 -13.95
CA ASN A 267 5.85 -25.24 -14.57
C ASN A 267 7.35 -25.16 -14.21
N THR A 268 7.68 -24.52 -13.07
CA THR A 268 9.04 -24.47 -12.54
C THR A 268 9.06 -24.92 -11.10
N GLN A 269 10.09 -25.67 -10.71
CA GLN A 269 10.24 -26.04 -9.30
C GLN A 269 10.69 -24.83 -8.50
N LYS A 270 10.01 -24.56 -7.37
CA LYS A 270 10.26 -23.42 -6.49
C LYS A 270 10.38 -23.88 -5.05
N LEU A 271 11.26 -23.20 -4.32
CA LEU A 271 11.41 -23.38 -2.88
C LEU A 271 10.31 -22.60 -2.15
N THR A 272 9.67 -23.26 -1.21
CA THR A 272 8.59 -22.66 -0.43
C THR A 272 8.66 -23.01 1.04
N LEU A 273 8.09 -22.15 1.89
CA LEU A 273 7.58 -22.50 3.20
C LEU A 273 6.08 -22.77 3.07
N THR A 274 5.68 -23.98 3.37
CA THR A 274 4.28 -24.39 3.27
C THR A 274 3.62 -24.39 4.63
N CYS A 275 2.50 -23.69 4.75
CA CYS A 275 1.56 -23.80 5.85
C CYS A 275 0.44 -24.77 5.43
N GLU A 276 0.45 -25.97 5.98
CA GLU A 276 -0.58 -26.98 5.80
C GLU A 276 -1.59 -26.88 6.93
N MET A 277 -2.86 -26.67 6.59
CA MET A 277 -3.95 -26.51 7.55
C MET A 277 -5.02 -27.57 7.32
N THR A 278 -5.47 -28.20 8.40
CA THR A 278 -6.66 -29.06 8.38
C THR A 278 -7.82 -28.28 8.98
N ILE A 279 -8.85 -28.05 8.18
CA ILE A 279 -10.01 -27.22 8.53
C ILE A 279 -11.24 -28.12 8.56
N TRP A 280 -11.95 -28.09 9.69
CA TRP A 280 -13.16 -28.89 9.87
C TRP A 280 -14.42 -28.12 9.45
N ASN A 281 -15.55 -28.85 9.47
CA ASN A 281 -16.86 -28.32 9.06
C ASN A 281 -17.38 -27.14 9.93
N ASN A 282 -16.76 -26.88 11.08
CA ASN A 282 -17.01 -25.69 11.90
C ASN A 282 -16.05 -24.52 11.59
N TRP A 283 -15.31 -24.61 10.47
CA TRP A 283 -14.42 -23.59 9.89
C TRP A 283 -13.21 -23.22 10.75
N LYS A 284 -13.00 -23.88 11.86
CA LYS A 284 -11.82 -23.70 12.71
C LYS A 284 -10.65 -24.55 12.19
N ILE A 285 -9.48 -23.94 12.16
CA ILE A 285 -8.23 -24.66 11.94
C ILE A 285 -8.04 -25.60 13.13
N GLN A 286 -8.07 -26.91 12.86
CA GLN A 286 -7.92 -27.94 13.88
C GLN A 286 -6.46 -28.33 14.10
N SER A 287 -5.69 -28.32 13.03
CA SER A 287 -4.26 -28.55 13.08
C SER A 287 -3.57 -27.78 11.96
N GLN A 288 -2.37 -27.33 12.24
CA GLN A 288 -1.47 -26.70 11.27
C GLN A 288 -0.10 -27.34 11.36
N LYS A 289 0.65 -27.27 10.27
CA LYS A 289 2.05 -27.66 10.20
C LYS A 289 2.77 -26.76 9.23
N VAL A 290 3.91 -26.21 9.63
CA VAL A 290 4.75 -25.38 8.78
C VAL A 290 6.05 -26.13 8.50
N TYR A 291 6.46 -26.18 7.24
CA TYR A 291 7.67 -26.89 6.83
C TYR A 291 8.23 -26.34 5.51
N GLU A 292 9.52 -26.60 5.28
CA GLU A 292 10.15 -26.28 4.00
C GLU A 292 9.72 -27.30 2.94
N SER A 293 9.40 -26.83 1.73
CA SER A 293 8.93 -27.68 0.64
C SER A 293 9.45 -27.24 -0.74
N ILE A 294 9.24 -28.10 -1.72
CA ILE A 294 9.45 -27.81 -3.13
C ILE A 294 8.12 -28.03 -3.85
N ILE A 295 7.65 -27.06 -4.58
CA ILE A 295 6.44 -27.12 -5.38
C ILE A 295 6.75 -26.90 -6.87
N SER A 296 5.80 -27.28 -7.72
CA SER A 296 5.72 -26.85 -9.12
C SER A 296 4.29 -26.38 -9.34
N SER A 297 4.07 -25.09 -9.58
CA SER A 297 2.74 -24.56 -9.86
C SER A 297 2.28 -25.05 -11.26
N ASP A 298 1.07 -25.61 -11.34
CA ASP A 298 0.49 -26.10 -12.59
C ASP A 298 -0.13 -24.96 -13.41
N PHE A 299 -0.69 -23.95 -12.70
CA PHE A 299 -1.40 -22.84 -13.31
C PHE A 299 -1.05 -21.51 -12.67
N ARG A 300 -0.93 -20.49 -13.51
CA ARG A 300 -1.01 -19.10 -13.14
C ARG A 300 -2.33 -18.54 -13.64
N LEU A 301 -3.17 -18.08 -12.74
CA LEU A 301 -4.50 -17.52 -13.02
C LEU A 301 -4.54 -16.06 -12.62
N THR A 302 -5.43 -15.31 -13.27
CA THR A 302 -5.78 -13.96 -12.83
C THR A 302 -7.09 -13.98 -12.05
N TYR A 303 -7.31 -12.98 -11.20
CA TYR A 303 -8.58 -12.85 -10.47
C TYR A 303 -9.79 -12.86 -11.41
N GLY A 304 -9.72 -12.12 -12.53
CA GLY A 304 -10.81 -12.10 -13.52
C GLY A 304 -11.07 -13.45 -14.16
N GLU A 305 -10.02 -14.22 -14.49
CA GLU A 305 -10.16 -15.57 -15.04
C GLU A 305 -10.84 -16.54 -14.06
N VAL A 306 -10.49 -16.43 -12.77
CA VAL A 306 -11.11 -17.28 -11.73
C VAL A 306 -12.59 -16.96 -11.57
N ASP A 307 -12.96 -15.69 -11.55
CA ASP A 307 -14.37 -15.29 -11.47
C ASP A 307 -15.15 -15.75 -12.70
N GLU A 308 -14.57 -15.64 -13.91
CA GLU A 308 -15.17 -16.15 -15.14
C GLU A 308 -15.41 -17.66 -15.06
N ILE A 309 -14.43 -18.44 -14.56
CA ILE A 309 -14.57 -19.89 -14.38
C ILE A 309 -15.68 -20.23 -13.37
N LEU A 310 -15.75 -19.51 -12.26
CA LEU A 310 -16.68 -19.79 -11.17
C LEU A 310 -18.12 -19.38 -11.49
N THR A 311 -18.32 -18.35 -12.30
CA THR A 311 -19.65 -17.82 -12.65
C THR A 311 -20.21 -18.39 -13.94
N SER A 312 -19.39 -18.97 -14.80
CA SER A 312 -19.86 -19.59 -16.05
C SER A 312 -20.76 -20.80 -15.77
N PRO A 313 -21.88 -20.95 -16.47
CA PRO A 313 -22.64 -22.21 -16.47
C PRO A 313 -21.70 -23.34 -16.87
N GLN A 314 -21.77 -24.48 -16.13
CA GLN A 314 -20.79 -25.58 -16.18
C GLN A 314 -20.22 -25.79 -17.60
N PRO A 315 -18.91 -25.66 -17.78
CA PRO A 315 -18.28 -25.86 -19.05
C PRO A 315 -18.47 -27.34 -19.47
N SER A 316 -18.92 -27.56 -20.67
CA SER A 316 -19.05 -28.92 -21.29
C SER A 316 -17.73 -29.69 -21.12
N PRO A 317 -17.79 -31.00 -20.84
CA PRO A 317 -16.59 -31.82 -20.71
C PRO A 317 -15.68 -31.71 -21.93
N PRO A 318 -14.37 -31.86 -21.80
CA PRO A 318 -13.40 -31.67 -22.88
C PRO A 318 -13.72 -32.46 -24.20
N LYS A 319 -14.35 -33.63 -24.07
CA LYS A 319 -14.75 -34.46 -25.23
C LYS A 319 -15.85 -33.82 -26.11
N GLU A 320 -16.79 -33.11 -25.52
CA GLU A 320 -17.85 -32.40 -26.27
C GLU A 320 -17.29 -31.17 -26.96
N ARG A 321 -16.35 -30.46 -26.33
CA ARG A 321 -15.65 -29.34 -26.95
C ARG A 321 -14.75 -29.75 -28.12
N GLU A 322 -14.12 -30.92 -28.08
CA GLU A 322 -13.36 -31.44 -29.23
C GLU A 322 -14.24 -31.68 -30.47
N GLN A 323 -15.52 -32.01 -30.29
CA GLN A 323 -16.44 -32.16 -31.42
C GLN A 323 -16.94 -30.83 -31.97
N GLU A 324 -17.23 -29.85 -31.13
CA GLU A 324 -17.57 -28.47 -31.56
C GLU A 324 -16.39 -27.82 -32.28
N HIS A 325 -15.15 -28.01 -31.78
CA HIS A 325 -13.95 -27.42 -32.36
C HIS A 325 -13.45 -28.11 -33.62
N LYS A 326 -13.74 -29.40 -33.86
CA LYS A 326 -13.45 -30.05 -35.15
C LYS A 326 -14.23 -29.41 -36.30
N ASN A 327 -15.34 -28.76 -36.02
CA ASN A 327 -16.12 -27.99 -37.00
C ASN A 327 -15.62 -26.54 -37.19
N VAL A 328 -14.71 -26.03 -36.35
CA VAL A 328 -14.25 -24.62 -36.37
C VAL A 328 -12.76 -24.47 -36.66
N ALA A 329 -11.95 -25.50 -36.48
CA ALA A 329 -10.49 -25.36 -36.55
C ALA A 329 -9.83 -26.26 -37.62
N SER A 330 -9.71 -25.73 -38.80
CA SER A 330 -8.45 -25.89 -39.54
C SER A 330 -7.56 -24.70 -39.22
N PHE A 331 -6.41 -24.92 -38.56
CA PHE A 331 -5.40 -23.87 -38.38
C PHE A 331 -5.07 -23.27 -39.76
N PRO A 332 -5.04 -21.95 -39.93
CA PRO A 332 -4.57 -21.36 -41.19
C PRO A 332 -3.10 -21.72 -41.38
N PRO A 333 -2.69 -22.07 -42.63
CA PRO A 333 -1.30 -22.31 -42.95
C PRO A 333 -0.48 -21.04 -42.64
N LYS A 334 0.79 -21.22 -42.19
CA LYS A 334 1.72 -20.12 -41.88
C LYS A 334 1.72 -19.12 -43.04
N GLY A 335 1.13 -17.94 -42.80
CA GLY A 335 1.16 -16.83 -43.76
C GLY A 335 -0.15 -16.05 -43.97
N GLU A 336 -1.31 -16.55 -43.54
CA GLU A 336 -2.56 -15.80 -43.65
C GLU A 336 -2.79 -14.82 -42.49
N ARG A 337 -3.23 -13.61 -42.82
CA ARG A 337 -3.49 -12.56 -41.83
C ARG A 337 -4.70 -12.91 -40.96
N ILE A 338 -4.53 -12.79 -39.64
CA ILE A 338 -5.50 -13.12 -38.59
C ILE A 338 -6.81 -12.27 -38.67
N GLN A 339 -6.93 -11.34 -39.62
CA GLN A 339 -8.04 -10.37 -39.68
C GLN A 339 -9.38 -10.92 -40.22
N GLU A 340 -9.44 -12.11 -40.73
CA GLU A 340 -10.66 -12.61 -41.40
C GLU A 340 -11.53 -13.56 -40.57
N ARG A 341 -11.10 -14.01 -39.38
CA ARG A 341 -11.90 -14.93 -38.55
C ARG A 341 -11.83 -14.62 -37.07
N GLY A 342 -12.75 -13.82 -36.60
CA GLY A 342 -12.96 -13.52 -35.16
C GLY A 342 -12.09 -12.39 -34.62
N SER A 343 -12.58 -11.71 -33.60
CA SER A 343 -11.82 -10.64 -32.92
C SER A 343 -10.65 -11.23 -32.12
N LEU A 344 -9.59 -10.45 -31.92
CA LEU A 344 -8.44 -10.82 -31.06
C LEU A 344 -8.88 -11.27 -29.67
N LYS A 345 -10.00 -10.71 -29.18
CA LYS A 345 -10.62 -11.02 -27.89
C LYS A 345 -11.22 -12.44 -27.89
N GLU A 346 -11.91 -12.84 -28.96
CA GLU A 346 -12.49 -14.17 -29.07
C GLU A 346 -11.41 -15.26 -29.15
N TRP A 347 -10.30 -15.02 -29.85
CA TRP A 347 -9.16 -15.94 -29.88
C TRP A 347 -8.46 -16.06 -28.52
N LYS A 348 -8.31 -14.96 -27.78
CA LYS A 348 -7.76 -15.00 -26.42
C LYS A 348 -8.68 -15.81 -25.51
N THR A 349 -9.99 -15.62 -25.60
CA THR A 349 -10.98 -16.37 -24.81
C THR A 349 -10.95 -17.87 -25.15
N LEU A 350 -10.90 -18.25 -26.43
CA LEU A 350 -10.82 -19.66 -26.86
C LEU A 350 -9.51 -20.30 -26.35
N LEU A 351 -8.37 -19.62 -26.47
CA LEU A 351 -7.09 -20.14 -25.99
C LEU A 351 -7.05 -20.27 -24.45
N PHE A 352 -7.73 -19.39 -23.75
CA PHE A 352 -7.90 -19.47 -22.31
C PHE A 352 -8.66 -20.73 -21.91
N TRP A 353 -9.87 -20.96 -22.48
CA TRP A 353 -10.69 -22.12 -22.17
C TRP A 353 -10.03 -23.46 -22.59
N TRP A 354 -9.17 -23.47 -23.58
CA TRP A 354 -8.39 -24.66 -23.95
C TRP A 354 -7.41 -25.11 -22.86
N LYS A 355 -6.86 -24.18 -22.08
CA LYS A 355 -5.91 -24.49 -21.00
C LYS A 355 -6.60 -24.99 -19.73
N ILE A 356 -7.91 -24.78 -19.59
CA ILE A 356 -8.64 -25.11 -18.35
C ILE A 356 -8.93 -26.62 -18.33
N THR A 357 -8.45 -27.26 -17.27
CA THR A 357 -8.72 -28.68 -17.01
C THR A 357 -9.93 -28.83 -16.09
N THR A 358 -10.64 -29.98 -16.22
CA THR A 358 -11.74 -30.32 -15.31
C THR A 358 -11.26 -30.37 -13.85
N GLU A 359 -10.01 -30.76 -13.63
CA GLU A 359 -9.42 -30.79 -12.29
C GLU A 359 -9.26 -29.37 -11.74
N LEU A 360 -8.78 -28.40 -12.51
CA LEU A 360 -8.66 -27.00 -12.10
C LEU A 360 -10.03 -26.43 -11.70
N ILE A 361 -11.06 -26.61 -12.52
CA ILE A 361 -12.42 -26.14 -12.21
C ILE A 361 -12.88 -26.71 -10.87
N LYS A 362 -12.71 -28.02 -10.67
CA LYS A 362 -13.08 -28.68 -9.43
C LYS A 362 -12.32 -28.12 -8.22
N LYS A 363 -11.00 -27.86 -8.37
CA LYS A 363 -10.19 -27.26 -7.31
C LYS A 363 -10.64 -25.84 -6.97
N LEU A 364 -10.94 -25.00 -7.97
CA LEU A 364 -11.46 -23.66 -7.76
C LEU A 364 -12.84 -23.67 -7.09
N GLN A 365 -13.74 -24.58 -7.48
CA GLN A 365 -15.04 -24.74 -6.83
C GLN A 365 -14.90 -25.13 -5.35
N ILE A 366 -14.01 -26.09 -5.02
CA ILE A 366 -13.72 -26.50 -3.66
C ILE A 366 -13.11 -25.32 -2.86
N SER A 367 -12.21 -24.56 -3.48
CA SER A 367 -11.60 -23.38 -2.85
C SER A 367 -12.64 -22.31 -2.56
N ASN A 368 -13.54 -22.04 -3.50
CA ASN A 368 -14.61 -21.08 -3.32
C ASN A 368 -15.61 -21.53 -2.23
N GLU A 369 -15.96 -22.81 -2.20
CA GLU A 369 -16.78 -23.37 -1.13
C GLU A 369 -16.13 -23.17 0.24
N LEU A 370 -14.85 -23.48 0.39
CA LEU A 370 -14.11 -23.28 1.62
C LEU A 370 -14.05 -21.80 2.00
N LYS A 371 -13.77 -20.90 1.05
CA LYS A 371 -13.76 -19.45 1.26
C LYS A 371 -15.08 -18.95 1.85
N GLU A 372 -16.23 -19.34 1.26
CA GLU A 372 -17.54 -18.92 1.77
C GLU A 372 -17.79 -19.36 3.21
N LYS A 373 -17.32 -20.54 3.54
CA LYS A 373 -17.44 -21.09 4.86
C LYS A 373 -16.56 -20.38 5.89
N ILE A 374 -15.29 -20.06 5.55
CA ILE A 374 -14.39 -19.29 6.40
C ILE A 374 -14.95 -17.89 6.61
N LYS A 375 -15.38 -17.23 5.51
CA LYS A 375 -15.99 -15.89 5.54
C LYS A 375 -17.21 -15.86 6.48
N THR A 376 -18.15 -16.80 6.33
CA THR A 376 -19.33 -16.90 7.20
C THR A 376 -18.93 -17.04 8.67
N TYR A 377 -17.94 -17.88 8.98
CA TYR A 377 -17.45 -18.03 10.34
C TYR A 377 -16.85 -16.72 10.87
N ARG A 378 -16.04 -16.03 10.07
CA ARG A 378 -15.40 -14.77 10.45
C ARG A 378 -16.43 -13.64 10.65
N GLU A 379 -17.43 -13.54 9.82
CA GLU A 379 -18.55 -12.61 10.01
C GLU A 379 -19.27 -12.84 11.34
N TRP A 380 -19.40 -14.09 11.78
CA TRP A 380 -19.93 -14.43 13.10
C TRP A 380 -18.99 -14.04 14.26
N THR A 381 -17.70 -13.87 14.00
CA THR A 381 -16.68 -13.53 15.00
C THR A 381 -16.41 -12.04 15.12
N TRP A 382 -17.29 -11.18 14.60
CA TRP A 382 -17.20 -9.71 14.73
C TRP A 382 -16.04 -9.05 13.98
N VAL A 383 -15.59 -9.62 12.88
CA VAL A 383 -14.62 -9.01 11.98
C VAL A 383 -15.19 -7.71 11.38
N LEU A 384 -14.35 -6.67 11.31
CA LEU A 384 -14.75 -5.41 10.70
C LEU A 384 -14.49 -5.47 9.19
N ASN A 385 -15.56 -5.49 8.40
CA ASN A 385 -15.48 -5.45 6.95
C ASN A 385 -15.78 -4.04 6.44
N PHE A 386 -14.86 -3.47 5.67
CA PHE A 386 -15.02 -2.21 4.99
C PHE A 386 -14.96 -2.44 3.48
N GLU A 387 -15.85 -1.80 2.74
CA GLU A 387 -15.91 -1.91 1.28
C GLU A 387 -15.74 -0.53 0.66
N PHE A 388 -14.49 -0.07 0.55
CA PHE A 388 -14.21 1.17 -0.17
C PHE A 388 -13.82 0.88 -1.61
N PRO A 389 -14.38 1.63 -2.58
CA PRO A 389 -13.92 1.56 -3.95
C PRO A 389 -12.47 2.09 -4.03
N GLU A 390 -11.62 1.34 -4.72
CA GLU A 390 -10.26 1.78 -5.00
C GLU A 390 -10.17 2.37 -6.41
N THR A 391 -9.40 3.44 -6.57
CA THR A 391 -9.22 4.11 -7.84
C THR A 391 -8.10 3.47 -8.65
N LYS A 392 -8.35 3.12 -9.91
CA LYS A 392 -7.34 2.73 -10.88
C LYS A 392 -7.18 3.82 -11.94
N ILE A 393 -5.99 4.37 -12.03
CA ILE A 393 -5.61 5.31 -13.09
C ILE A 393 -5.00 4.50 -14.23
N ILE A 394 -5.55 4.64 -15.43
CA ILE A 394 -5.06 3.99 -16.63
C ILE A 394 -4.22 5.00 -17.40
N LEU A 395 -3.00 4.60 -17.74
CA LEU A 395 -2.06 5.41 -18.50
C LEU A 395 -2.04 4.97 -19.97
N ASP A 396 -1.84 5.93 -20.87
CA ASP A 396 -1.60 5.67 -22.29
C ASP A 396 -0.15 5.18 -22.54
N ALA A 397 0.20 4.95 -23.82
CA ALA A 397 1.53 4.51 -24.21
C ALA A 397 2.63 5.57 -23.92
N GLU A 398 2.25 6.82 -23.81
CA GLU A 398 3.10 7.98 -23.48
C GLU A 398 3.14 8.28 -21.98
N TRP A 399 2.49 7.43 -21.14
CA TRP A 399 2.39 7.56 -19.66
C TRP A 399 1.53 8.73 -19.19
N ASN A 400 0.67 9.30 -20.03
CA ASN A 400 -0.32 10.26 -19.58
C ASN A 400 -1.56 9.54 -19.04
N PRO A 401 -2.28 10.11 -18.07
CA PRO A 401 -3.49 9.52 -17.56
C PRO A 401 -4.62 9.60 -18.60
N GLU A 402 -5.04 8.45 -19.12
CA GLU A 402 -6.13 8.32 -20.10
C GLU A 402 -7.50 8.28 -19.43
N SER A 403 -7.61 7.54 -18.33
CA SER A 403 -8.88 7.42 -17.60
C SER A 403 -8.67 7.06 -16.13
N ILE A 404 -9.61 7.51 -15.31
CA ILE A 404 -9.72 7.16 -13.89
C ILE A 404 -10.97 6.29 -13.75
N LYS A 405 -10.81 5.09 -13.20
CA LYS A 405 -11.89 4.11 -13.05
C LYS A 405 -11.82 3.46 -11.68
N GLU A 406 -12.94 2.92 -11.23
CA GLU A 406 -12.95 2.06 -10.07
C GLU A 406 -12.17 0.77 -10.34
N TYR A 407 -11.34 0.35 -9.38
CA TYR A 407 -10.61 -0.90 -9.46
C TYR A 407 -11.59 -2.07 -9.38
N PRO A 408 -11.58 -3.00 -10.34
CA PRO A 408 -12.52 -4.12 -10.30
C PRO A 408 -12.28 -4.99 -9.06
N ARG A 409 -13.31 -5.21 -8.28
CA ARG A 409 -13.29 -6.18 -7.17
C ARG A 409 -13.87 -7.49 -7.64
N TYR A 410 -13.02 -8.50 -7.64
CA TYR A 410 -13.40 -9.86 -7.97
C TYR A 410 -13.69 -10.65 -6.68
N ASP A 411 -14.62 -11.59 -6.75
CA ASP A 411 -14.89 -12.48 -5.62
C ASP A 411 -13.71 -13.39 -5.28
N SER A 412 -12.90 -13.69 -6.28
CA SER A 412 -11.62 -14.39 -6.16
C SER A 412 -10.54 -13.63 -5.36
N ASN A 413 -10.62 -12.28 -5.26
CA ASN A 413 -9.74 -11.54 -4.35
C ASN A 413 -10.00 -11.98 -2.89
N LYS A 414 -11.29 -12.12 -2.50
CA LYS A 414 -11.68 -12.58 -1.17
C LYS A 414 -11.23 -14.03 -0.91
N LEU A 415 -11.14 -14.86 -1.96
CA LEU A 415 -10.66 -16.24 -1.82
C LEU A 415 -9.20 -16.27 -1.34
N ILE A 416 -8.34 -15.51 -2.01
CA ILE A 416 -6.92 -15.43 -1.64
C ILE A 416 -6.77 -14.74 -0.29
N GLU A 417 -7.47 -13.64 -0.06
CA GLU A 417 -7.45 -12.91 1.21
C GLU A 417 -7.77 -13.83 2.40
N GLU A 418 -8.87 -14.58 2.36
CA GLU A 418 -9.28 -15.48 3.45
C GLU A 418 -8.25 -16.59 3.71
N PHE A 419 -7.64 -17.13 2.66
CA PHE A 419 -6.61 -18.15 2.78
C PHE A 419 -5.31 -17.60 3.35
N MET A 420 -4.91 -16.39 2.92
CA MET A 420 -3.72 -15.71 3.45
C MET A 420 -3.91 -15.30 4.92
N ILE A 421 -5.07 -14.79 5.29
CA ILE A 421 -5.38 -14.48 6.69
C ILE A 421 -5.34 -15.75 7.55
N SER A 422 -5.91 -16.85 7.06
CA SER A 422 -5.89 -18.13 7.77
C SER A 422 -4.46 -18.66 7.97
N ALA A 423 -3.60 -18.55 6.95
CA ALA A 423 -2.19 -18.94 7.06
C ALA A 423 -1.40 -18.05 8.02
N ASN A 424 -1.61 -16.72 7.94
CA ASN A 424 -1.01 -15.73 8.82
C ASN A 424 -1.37 -15.99 10.30
N GLU A 425 -2.63 -16.30 10.59
CA GLU A 425 -3.10 -16.69 11.93
C GLU A 425 -2.47 -18.01 12.39
N ALA A 426 -2.51 -19.04 11.53
CA ALA A 426 -2.01 -20.38 11.87
C ALA A 426 -0.51 -20.33 12.20
N VAL A 427 0.28 -19.67 11.37
CA VAL A 427 1.73 -19.51 11.58
C VAL A 427 2.01 -18.70 12.84
N SER A 428 1.34 -17.57 13.04
CA SER A 428 1.51 -16.74 14.23
C SER A 428 1.23 -17.51 15.52
N ARG A 429 0.20 -18.34 15.53
CA ARG A 429 -0.17 -19.20 16.67
C ARG A 429 0.87 -20.30 16.90
N GLU A 430 1.33 -20.97 15.86
CA GLU A 430 2.31 -22.07 15.92
C GLU A 430 3.63 -21.63 16.56
N PHE A 431 4.08 -20.41 16.24
CA PHE A 431 5.36 -19.88 16.68
C PHE A 431 5.27 -18.89 17.84
N SER A 432 4.11 -18.74 18.48
CA SER A 432 3.85 -17.75 19.54
C SER A 432 4.71 -17.93 20.80
N SER A 433 5.31 -19.08 21.02
CA SER A 433 6.21 -19.36 22.16
C SER A 433 7.67 -18.94 21.90
N PHE A 434 7.96 -18.37 20.74
CA PHE A 434 9.29 -17.90 20.33
C PHE A 434 9.24 -16.39 20.03
N PRO A 435 10.40 -15.69 20.00
CA PRO A 435 10.45 -14.32 19.51
C PRO A 435 9.85 -14.28 18.10
N PHE A 436 8.85 -13.44 17.90
CA PHE A 436 8.14 -13.35 16.64
C PHE A 436 7.78 -11.91 16.34
N LEU A 437 7.40 -11.60 15.09
CA LEU A 437 6.97 -10.28 14.68
C LEU A 437 5.48 -10.33 14.35
N TYR A 438 4.70 -9.64 15.16
CA TYR A 438 3.25 -9.61 15.03
C TYR A 438 2.81 -8.39 14.24
N ARG A 439 1.68 -8.52 13.55
CA ARG A 439 0.91 -7.40 13.02
C ARG A 439 -0.22 -7.11 14.00
N ILE A 440 -0.07 -6.08 14.80
CA ILE A 440 -1.03 -5.71 15.82
C ILE A 440 -1.94 -4.58 15.32
N HIS A 441 -3.17 -4.57 15.82
CA HIS A 441 -4.12 -3.50 15.61
C HIS A 441 -4.79 -3.24 16.95
N GLU A 442 -4.35 -2.18 17.62
CA GLU A 442 -4.83 -1.82 18.95
C GLU A 442 -6.28 -1.34 18.92
N GLU A 443 -6.92 -1.38 20.07
CA GLU A 443 -8.24 -0.80 20.25
C GLU A 443 -8.25 0.69 19.96
N PRO A 444 -9.38 1.26 19.49
CA PRO A 444 -9.49 2.68 19.26
C PRO A 444 -9.34 3.48 20.55
N LYS A 445 -8.75 4.66 20.48
CA LYS A 445 -8.61 5.57 21.62
C LYS A 445 -9.95 6.15 21.99
N TRP A 446 -10.19 6.37 23.28
CA TRP A 446 -11.45 6.90 23.77
C TRP A 446 -11.80 8.28 23.19
N GLU A 447 -10.81 9.12 22.96
CA GLU A 447 -11.00 10.44 22.33
C GLU A 447 -11.51 10.34 20.91
N ASP A 448 -11.09 9.33 20.15
CA ASP A 448 -11.54 9.11 18.78
C ASP A 448 -12.94 8.48 18.75
N LEU A 449 -13.29 7.68 19.76
CA LEU A 449 -14.66 7.19 19.96
C LEU A 449 -15.63 8.33 20.25
N ILE A 450 -15.24 9.34 21.05
CA ILE A 450 -16.05 10.53 21.31
C ILE A 450 -16.32 11.28 19.99
N LYS A 451 -15.28 11.55 19.20
CA LYS A 451 -15.43 12.21 17.88
C LYS A 451 -16.35 11.44 16.94
N LEU A 452 -16.20 10.11 16.93
CA LEU A 452 -17.10 9.26 16.14
C LEU A 452 -18.51 9.33 16.65
N GLN A 453 -18.72 9.30 17.97
CA GLN A 453 -20.05 9.45 18.59
C GLN A 453 -20.71 10.76 18.21
N ASP A 454 -19.96 11.88 18.24
CA ASP A 454 -20.47 13.18 17.81
C ASP A 454 -20.87 13.16 16.34
N THR A 455 -20.07 12.53 15.49
CA THR A 455 -20.40 12.33 14.07
C THR A 455 -21.68 11.53 13.90
N LEU A 456 -21.86 10.42 14.62
CA LEU A 456 -23.07 9.60 14.56
C LEU A 456 -24.32 10.37 15.00
N ASN A 457 -24.19 11.21 16.03
CA ASN A 457 -25.28 12.05 16.52
C ASN A 457 -25.77 13.05 15.44
N LEU A 458 -24.85 13.61 14.64
CA LEU A 458 -25.19 14.50 13.52
C LEU A 458 -26.05 13.80 12.45
N PHE A 459 -25.84 12.49 12.28
CA PHE A 459 -26.64 11.66 11.34
C PHE A 459 -27.90 11.07 11.96
N TRP A 460 -28.26 11.47 13.18
CA TRP A 460 -29.40 10.93 13.92
C TRP A 460 -29.32 9.41 14.15
N ILE A 461 -28.10 8.85 14.12
CA ILE A 461 -27.87 7.44 14.39
C ILE A 461 -27.83 7.25 15.90
N LYS A 462 -28.86 6.60 16.42
CA LYS A 462 -28.96 6.25 17.86
C LYS A 462 -28.05 5.07 18.17
N PHE A 463 -26.77 5.34 18.31
CA PHE A 463 -25.77 4.40 18.71
C PHE A 463 -24.93 4.98 19.85
N GLN A 464 -24.48 4.17 20.79
CA GLN A 464 -23.64 4.63 21.89
C GLN A 464 -22.61 3.57 22.22
N PHE A 465 -21.36 3.95 22.17
CA PHE A 465 -20.24 3.13 22.60
C PHE A 465 -20.24 2.99 24.14
N LYS A 466 -20.06 1.75 24.63
CA LYS A 466 -19.93 1.44 26.05
C LYS A 466 -18.49 1.00 26.36
N ASN A 467 -17.96 0.08 25.56
CA ASN A 467 -16.66 -0.52 25.74
C ASN A 467 -15.69 -0.15 24.59
N GLY A 468 -16.21 0.25 23.41
CA GLY A 468 -15.42 0.45 22.21
C GLY A 468 -14.91 -0.86 21.60
N ASP A 469 -15.57 -1.99 21.89
CA ASP A 469 -15.17 -3.30 21.42
C ASP A 469 -15.61 -3.57 19.96
N THR A 470 -15.03 -4.57 19.34
CA THR A 470 -15.28 -4.93 17.94
C THR A 470 -16.74 -5.29 17.67
N LYS A 471 -17.44 -5.84 18.66
CA LYS A 471 -18.86 -6.18 18.55
C LYS A 471 -19.72 -4.92 18.38
N GLU A 472 -19.39 -3.86 19.12
CA GLU A 472 -20.07 -2.57 18.99
C GLU A 472 -19.81 -1.98 17.60
N PHE A 473 -18.58 -2.02 17.10
CA PHE A 473 -18.24 -1.59 15.76
C PHE A 473 -18.93 -2.39 14.65
N SER A 474 -18.98 -3.72 14.78
CA SER A 474 -19.70 -4.58 13.83
C SER A 474 -21.20 -4.28 13.82
N ASN A 475 -21.83 -4.08 14.99
CA ASN A 475 -23.22 -3.67 15.06
C ASN A 475 -23.49 -2.28 14.46
N LEU A 476 -22.55 -1.34 14.64
CA LEU A 476 -22.60 -0.03 14.02
C LEU A 476 -22.54 -0.15 12.49
N LEU A 477 -21.55 -0.86 11.96
CA LEU A 477 -21.39 -1.08 10.51
C LEU A 477 -22.61 -1.76 9.90
N ASN A 478 -23.20 -2.75 10.57
CA ASN A 478 -24.45 -3.40 10.16
C ASN A 478 -25.64 -2.42 10.15
N SER A 479 -25.63 -1.41 10.99
CA SER A 479 -26.66 -0.36 10.99
C SER A 479 -26.42 0.63 9.86
N VAL A 480 -25.18 0.99 9.62
CA VAL A 480 -24.73 1.90 8.56
C VAL A 480 -24.94 1.30 7.17
N SER A 481 -24.77 -0.01 7.00
CA SER A 481 -24.96 -0.70 5.71
C SER A 481 -26.38 -0.62 5.13
N LYS A 482 -27.36 -0.24 5.96
CA LYS A 482 -28.77 -0.08 5.56
C LYS A 482 -29.10 1.35 5.07
N LEU A 483 -28.15 2.27 5.15
CA LEU A 483 -28.30 3.64 4.70
C LEU A 483 -28.09 3.76 3.19
N ASP A 484 -28.39 4.94 2.64
CA ASP A 484 -28.02 5.23 1.25
C ASP A 484 -26.48 5.16 1.08
N GLU A 485 -26.02 4.84 -0.15
CA GLU A 485 -24.62 4.53 -0.44
C GLU A 485 -23.67 5.66 -0.03
N ALA A 486 -24.09 6.91 -0.22
CA ALA A 486 -23.26 8.06 0.11
C ALA A 486 -23.04 8.19 1.63
N LYS A 487 -24.12 8.07 2.44
CA LYS A 487 -24.02 8.10 3.91
C LYS A 487 -23.26 6.90 4.45
N LYS A 488 -23.49 5.70 3.87
CA LYS A 488 -22.77 4.48 4.21
C LYS A 488 -21.28 4.71 4.05
N MET A 489 -20.83 5.12 2.86
CA MET A 489 -19.42 5.32 2.55
C MET A 489 -18.72 6.30 3.51
N PHE A 490 -19.40 7.39 3.87
CA PHE A 490 -18.83 8.35 4.83
C PHE A 490 -18.73 7.79 6.24
N LEU A 491 -19.80 7.21 6.73
CA LEU A 491 -19.81 6.69 8.09
C LEU A 491 -18.80 5.54 8.23
N GLU A 492 -18.64 4.71 7.21
CA GLU A 492 -17.58 3.71 7.16
C GLU A 492 -16.19 4.37 7.19
N LYS A 493 -15.96 5.47 6.44
CA LYS A 493 -14.72 6.26 6.52
C LYS A 493 -14.54 6.90 7.91
N ALA A 494 -15.60 7.41 8.52
CA ALA A 494 -15.54 7.97 9.87
C ALA A 494 -15.19 6.89 10.90
N VAL A 495 -15.78 5.71 10.80
CA VAL A 495 -15.44 4.54 11.61
C VAL A 495 -13.97 4.16 11.41
N LEU A 496 -13.51 4.05 10.16
CA LEU A 496 -12.12 3.71 9.88
C LEU A 496 -11.12 4.72 10.46
N ARG A 497 -11.45 6.01 10.43
CA ARG A 497 -10.62 7.09 11.03
C ARG A 497 -10.55 7.02 12.56
N ALA A 498 -11.58 6.48 13.21
CA ALA A 498 -11.61 6.29 14.66
C ALA A 498 -10.78 5.08 15.10
N LEU A 499 -10.45 4.16 14.20
CA LEU A 499 -9.63 2.99 14.49
C LEU A 499 -8.14 3.36 14.54
N SER A 500 -7.41 2.69 15.42
CA SER A 500 -5.95 2.75 15.45
C SER A 500 -5.35 2.21 14.14
N LYS A 501 -4.16 2.65 13.76
CA LYS A 501 -3.46 2.06 12.62
C LYS A 501 -2.77 0.76 13.03
N ALA A 502 -2.86 -0.26 12.19
CA ALA A 502 -2.10 -1.49 12.39
C ALA A 502 -0.59 -1.22 12.25
N VAL A 503 0.22 -1.83 13.12
CA VAL A 503 1.68 -1.68 13.15
C VAL A 503 2.35 -3.03 13.39
N TYR A 504 3.66 -3.11 13.13
CA TYR A 504 4.47 -4.27 13.52
C TYR A 504 4.92 -4.13 14.97
N SER A 505 4.93 -5.23 15.71
CA SER A 505 5.37 -5.30 17.11
C SER A 505 6.02 -6.65 17.39
N LYS A 506 7.03 -6.67 18.29
CA LYS A 506 7.55 -7.91 18.87
C LYS A 506 6.62 -8.51 19.91
N GLU A 507 5.77 -7.68 20.51
CA GLU A 507 4.76 -8.09 21.49
C GLU A 507 3.43 -8.35 20.79
N ASN A 508 2.72 -9.37 21.24
CA ASN A 508 1.40 -9.69 20.70
C ASN A 508 0.31 -8.95 21.48
N PHE A 509 -0.27 -7.91 20.87
CA PHE A 509 -1.41 -7.17 21.40
C PHE A 509 -2.72 -7.45 20.66
N TRP A 510 -2.82 -8.59 19.98
CA TRP A 510 -3.93 -9.01 19.13
C TRP A 510 -4.20 -8.08 17.91
N HIS A 511 -5.15 -8.44 17.04
CA HIS A 511 -5.54 -7.63 15.89
C HIS A 511 -7.02 -7.29 15.97
N PHE A 512 -7.34 -6.08 16.45
CA PHE A 512 -8.70 -5.60 16.67
C PHE A 512 -9.60 -5.76 15.43
N GLY A 513 -9.25 -5.19 14.29
CA GLY A 513 -10.08 -5.21 13.08
C GLY A 513 -10.36 -6.61 12.53
N LEU A 514 -9.42 -7.57 12.68
CA LEU A 514 -9.59 -8.96 12.25
C LEU A 514 -10.15 -9.87 13.34
N TRP A 515 -10.27 -9.40 14.57
CA TRP A 515 -10.69 -10.18 15.73
C TRP A 515 -9.85 -11.43 15.93
N LEU A 516 -8.53 -11.32 15.78
CA LEU A 516 -7.57 -12.41 15.88
C LEU A 516 -6.63 -12.22 17.06
N SER A 517 -6.53 -13.24 17.92
CA SER A 517 -5.60 -13.23 19.06
C SER A 517 -4.14 -13.35 18.65
N PHE A 518 -3.87 -13.92 17.50
CA PHE A 518 -2.53 -14.07 16.91
C PHE A 518 -2.60 -13.70 15.45
N TYR A 519 -1.77 -12.75 15.04
CA TYR A 519 -1.68 -12.39 13.63
C TYR A 519 -0.29 -11.86 13.27
N SER A 520 0.27 -12.37 12.19
CA SER A 520 1.57 -11.95 11.65
C SER A 520 1.51 -11.96 10.15
N HIS A 521 2.28 -11.13 9.51
CA HIS A 521 2.44 -11.17 8.08
C HIS A 521 3.49 -12.22 7.70
N PHE A 522 3.05 -13.32 7.09
CA PHE A 522 3.88 -14.45 6.67
C PHE A 522 3.90 -14.63 5.14
N THR A 523 2.86 -14.15 4.46
CA THR A 523 2.49 -14.60 3.11
C THR A 523 3.11 -13.79 1.98
N SER A 524 3.95 -12.75 2.25
CA SER A 524 4.50 -11.91 1.18
C SER A 524 5.98 -11.50 1.42
N PRO A 525 6.92 -12.44 1.51
CA PRO A 525 8.33 -12.15 1.80
C PRO A 525 9.10 -11.51 0.63
N ILE A 526 8.59 -11.57 -0.60
CA ILE A 526 9.21 -10.89 -1.75
C ILE A 526 9.10 -9.38 -1.59
N ARG A 527 7.98 -8.91 -1.03
CA ARG A 527 7.64 -7.48 -0.96
C ARG A 527 7.54 -6.90 0.44
N ARG A 528 7.66 -7.70 1.51
CA ARG A 528 7.64 -7.23 2.91
C ARG A 528 8.76 -7.85 3.72
N TYR A 529 9.62 -7.01 4.29
CA TYR A 529 10.72 -7.46 5.13
C TYR A 529 10.30 -8.17 6.43
N PRO A 530 9.21 -7.78 7.13
CA PRO A 530 8.71 -8.53 8.28
C PRO A 530 8.44 -10.01 7.97
N ASP A 531 7.85 -10.31 6.83
CA ASP A 531 7.58 -11.68 6.39
C ASP A 531 8.89 -12.45 6.17
N LEU A 532 9.86 -11.84 5.48
CA LEU A 532 11.19 -12.42 5.32
C LEU A 532 11.87 -12.70 6.67
N GLN A 533 11.73 -11.80 7.62
CA GLN A 533 12.34 -11.94 8.94
C GLN A 533 11.72 -13.10 9.72
N ILE A 534 10.40 -13.27 9.72
CA ILE A 534 9.77 -14.40 10.42
C ILE A 534 10.06 -15.73 9.71
N HIS A 535 10.21 -15.77 8.39
CA HIS A 535 10.65 -16.97 7.67
C HIS A 535 11.99 -17.49 8.19
N ARG A 536 12.93 -16.59 8.51
CA ARG A 536 14.23 -16.98 9.10
C ARG A 536 14.07 -17.61 10.47
N ILE A 537 13.25 -17.02 11.34
CA ILE A 537 12.97 -17.53 12.69
C ILE A 537 12.32 -18.93 12.60
N ILE A 538 11.33 -19.08 11.71
CA ILE A 538 10.66 -20.36 11.45
C ILE A 538 11.69 -21.41 11.03
N LYS A 539 12.53 -21.11 10.04
CA LYS A 539 13.56 -22.06 9.55
C LYS A 539 14.60 -22.42 10.61
N GLU A 540 15.06 -21.47 11.40
CA GLU A 540 15.96 -21.77 12.52
C GLU A 540 15.30 -22.69 13.56
N LYS A 541 14.01 -22.48 13.83
CA LYS A 541 13.25 -23.35 14.73
C LYS A 541 13.09 -24.76 14.13
N LEU A 542 12.73 -24.89 12.88
CA LEU A 542 12.59 -26.16 12.18
C LEU A 542 13.91 -26.93 12.13
N ALA A 543 15.03 -26.21 11.96
CA ALA A 543 16.38 -26.77 11.94
C ALA A 543 17.00 -26.99 13.35
N TRP A 544 16.24 -26.78 14.45
CA TRP A 544 16.69 -26.88 15.83
C TRP A 544 17.87 -25.97 16.19
N LYS A 545 18.03 -24.86 15.45
CA LYS A 545 19.10 -23.86 15.63
C LYS A 545 18.71 -22.71 16.54
N LEU A 546 17.45 -22.57 16.89
CA LEU A 546 16.93 -21.49 17.73
C LEU A 546 17.26 -21.74 19.20
N ASN A 547 18.52 -21.54 19.56
CA ASN A 547 19.02 -21.69 20.94
C ASN A 547 18.83 -20.39 21.75
N LYS A 548 19.16 -20.39 23.04
CA LYS A 548 19.01 -19.24 23.94
C LYS A 548 19.69 -17.97 23.45
N SER A 549 20.86 -18.08 22.83
CA SER A 549 21.61 -16.93 22.28
C SER A 549 20.86 -16.32 21.08
N ARG A 550 20.33 -17.16 20.19
CA ARG A 550 19.53 -16.70 19.04
C ARG A 550 18.19 -16.11 19.49
N ILE A 551 17.56 -16.66 20.52
CA ILE A 551 16.35 -16.09 21.11
C ILE A 551 16.62 -14.67 21.60
N LEU A 552 17.64 -14.46 22.44
CA LEU A 552 18.00 -13.13 22.94
C LEU A 552 18.37 -12.17 21.81
N TYR A 553 19.07 -12.67 20.79
CA TYR A 553 19.39 -11.88 19.60
C TYR A 553 18.12 -11.37 18.91
N TYR A 554 17.13 -12.25 18.65
CA TYR A 554 15.89 -11.88 18.01
C TYR A 554 15.03 -10.94 18.88
N GLU A 555 14.97 -11.11 20.18
CA GLU A 555 14.29 -10.18 21.09
C GLU A 555 14.77 -8.74 20.96
N ASN A 556 16.09 -8.54 20.76
CA ASN A 556 16.69 -7.22 20.54
C ASN A 556 16.53 -6.73 19.10
N LEU A 557 16.62 -7.63 18.12
CA LEU A 557 16.52 -7.28 16.71
C LEU A 557 15.10 -6.85 16.34
N LEU A 558 14.09 -7.64 16.78
CA LEU A 558 12.70 -7.46 16.35
C LEU A 558 12.10 -6.13 16.81
N GLU A 559 12.59 -5.56 17.93
CA GLU A 559 12.17 -4.23 18.34
C GLU A 559 12.58 -3.15 17.33
N LYS A 560 13.81 -3.25 16.80
CA LYS A 560 14.29 -2.31 15.77
C LYS A 560 13.60 -2.55 14.43
N VAL A 561 13.43 -3.81 14.06
CA VAL A 561 12.77 -4.20 12.81
C VAL A 561 11.31 -3.74 12.79
N SER A 562 10.56 -3.93 13.88
CA SER A 562 9.15 -3.53 13.96
C SER A 562 8.94 -2.04 13.75
N LYS A 563 9.71 -1.21 14.47
CA LYS A 563 9.65 0.26 14.33
C LYS A 563 10.04 0.69 12.92
N HIS A 564 11.18 0.20 12.42
CA HIS A 564 11.68 0.55 11.10
C HIS A 564 10.68 0.18 9.98
N CYS A 565 10.16 -1.06 10.01
CA CYS A 565 9.22 -1.50 8.99
C CYS A 565 7.89 -0.75 9.03
N SER A 566 7.35 -0.46 10.23
CA SER A 566 6.14 0.36 10.37
C SER A 566 6.32 1.78 9.85
N ASP A 567 7.49 2.39 10.09
CA ASP A 567 7.79 3.73 9.55
C ASP A 567 7.94 3.73 8.04
N LYS A 568 8.61 2.72 7.48
CA LYS A 568 8.80 2.60 6.03
C LYS A 568 7.50 2.31 5.31
N GLU A 569 6.64 1.46 5.87
CA GLU A 569 5.30 1.18 5.34
C GLU A 569 4.46 2.46 5.26
N ARG A 570 4.41 3.26 6.34
CA ARG A 570 3.72 4.55 6.34
C ARG A 570 4.25 5.54 5.31
N LYS A 571 5.56 5.53 5.06
CA LYS A 571 6.18 6.37 4.03
C LYS A 571 5.82 5.88 2.63
N ALA A 572 5.85 4.58 2.39
CA ALA A 572 5.44 3.98 1.13
C ALA A 572 3.97 4.31 0.81
N GLU A 573 3.06 4.10 1.77
CA GLU A 573 1.65 4.46 1.67
C GLU A 573 1.44 5.93 1.28
N LYS A 574 2.12 6.85 1.98
CA LYS A 574 2.04 8.28 1.67
C LYS A 574 2.56 8.62 0.27
N LEU A 575 3.63 7.97 -0.16
CA LEU A 575 4.17 8.16 -1.51
C LEU A 575 3.19 7.65 -2.58
N GLU A 576 2.57 6.50 -2.37
CA GLU A 576 1.53 5.94 -3.25
C GLU A 576 0.34 6.89 -3.38
N TYR A 577 -0.14 7.48 -2.27
CA TYR A 577 -1.20 8.51 -2.31
C TYR A 577 -0.77 9.75 -3.09
N LYS A 578 0.44 10.28 -2.84
CA LYS A 578 0.93 11.46 -3.57
C LYS A 578 1.12 11.20 -5.06
N ALA A 579 1.61 10.03 -5.44
CA ALA A 579 1.71 9.65 -6.84
C ALA A 579 0.33 9.56 -7.51
N ARG A 580 -0.67 9.06 -6.81
CA ARG A 580 -2.06 9.05 -7.27
C ARG A 580 -2.61 10.47 -7.44
N ASP A 581 -2.41 11.34 -6.44
CA ASP A 581 -2.80 12.75 -6.51
C ASP A 581 -2.16 13.43 -7.72
N TYR A 582 -0.86 13.18 -7.97
CA TYR A 582 -0.15 13.71 -9.13
C TYR A 582 -0.82 13.32 -10.45
N TYR A 583 -1.04 12.03 -10.69
CA TYR A 583 -1.69 11.58 -11.93
C TYR A 583 -3.14 12.03 -12.04
N THR A 584 -3.85 12.17 -10.92
CA THR A 584 -5.19 12.74 -10.92
C THR A 584 -5.17 14.21 -11.33
N VAL A 585 -4.24 15.01 -10.81
CA VAL A 585 -4.04 16.41 -11.20
C VAL A 585 -3.71 16.52 -12.69
N GLN A 586 -2.82 15.66 -13.20
CA GLN A 586 -2.50 15.62 -14.64
C GLN A 586 -3.71 15.27 -15.51
N PHE A 587 -4.58 14.35 -15.05
CA PHE A 587 -5.81 13.98 -15.76
C PHE A 587 -6.81 15.15 -15.89
N TYR A 588 -6.85 16.02 -14.88
CA TYR A 588 -7.75 17.17 -14.85
C TYR A 588 -7.12 18.45 -15.44
N LYS A 589 -5.84 18.46 -15.76
CA LYS A 589 -5.11 19.66 -16.23
C LYS A 589 -5.75 20.34 -17.45
N ASP A 590 -6.20 19.55 -18.41
CA ASP A 590 -6.80 20.06 -19.64
C ASP A 590 -8.32 20.28 -19.52
N LYS A 591 -8.90 20.05 -18.33
CA LYS A 591 -10.33 20.17 -18.05
C LYS A 591 -10.70 21.42 -17.24
N VAL A 592 -9.84 22.41 -17.23
CA VAL A 592 -10.11 23.72 -16.60
C VAL A 592 -11.33 24.34 -17.26
N TRP A 593 -12.26 24.84 -16.45
CA TRP A 593 -13.57 25.37 -16.82
C TRP A 593 -14.64 24.32 -17.17
N GLU A 594 -14.34 23.04 -17.10
CA GLU A 594 -15.37 21.99 -17.18
C GLU A 594 -16.21 21.91 -15.90
N GLU A 595 -17.47 21.51 -16.07
CA GLU A 595 -18.43 21.35 -14.98
C GLU A 595 -18.59 19.89 -14.61
N PHE A 596 -18.71 19.63 -13.31
CA PHE A 596 -18.81 18.28 -12.77
C PHE A 596 -19.94 18.18 -11.76
N ASP A 597 -20.67 17.07 -11.79
CA ASP A 597 -21.66 16.70 -10.75
C ASP A 597 -20.93 15.95 -9.64
N TRP A 598 -20.94 16.52 -8.43
CA TRP A 598 -20.23 16.03 -7.27
C TRP A 598 -21.13 15.91 -6.05
N VAL A 599 -20.66 15.15 -5.06
CA VAL A 599 -21.37 15.03 -3.78
C VAL A 599 -20.47 15.60 -2.67
N ILE A 600 -21.03 16.41 -1.79
CA ILE A 600 -20.32 16.92 -0.62
C ILE A 600 -19.99 15.76 0.31
N SER A 601 -18.69 15.43 0.42
CA SER A 601 -18.20 14.30 1.21
C SER A 601 -17.79 14.67 2.63
N TRP A 602 -17.42 15.94 2.87
CA TRP A 602 -17.02 16.43 4.18
C TRP A 602 -17.18 17.95 4.28
N VAL A 603 -17.63 18.45 5.43
CA VAL A 603 -17.78 19.89 5.67
C VAL A 603 -16.86 20.32 6.80
N LEU A 604 -16.03 21.36 6.56
CA LEU A 604 -15.10 21.94 7.49
C LEU A 604 -15.39 23.43 7.69
N GLN A 605 -14.77 24.06 8.66
CA GLN A 605 -15.04 25.44 9.06
C GLN A 605 -14.89 26.48 7.94
N LYS A 606 -14.05 26.26 6.93
CA LYS A 606 -13.78 27.23 5.84
C LYS A 606 -14.05 26.69 4.44
N TRP A 607 -14.17 25.38 4.28
CA TRP A 607 -14.34 24.70 3.00
C TRP A 607 -15.07 23.37 3.21
N PHE A 608 -15.52 22.77 2.15
CA PHE A 608 -16.00 21.40 2.17
C PHE A 608 -15.28 20.56 1.11
N PHE A 609 -15.23 19.26 1.35
CA PHE A 609 -14.72 18.30 0.39
C PHE A 609 -15.89 17.78 -0.45
N VAL A 610 -15.57 17.53 -1.70
CA VAL A 610 -16.48 16.97 -2.68
C VAL A 610 -15.86 15.71 -3.28
N ALA A 611 -16.66 14.68 -3.43
CA ALA A 611 -16.25 13.40 -3.99
C ALA A 611 -16.88 13.18 -5.36
N LEU A 612 -16.07 12.85 -6.34
CA LEU A 612 -16.48 12.43 -7.68
C LEU A 612 -16.89 10.96 -7.70
N LYS A 613 -17.58 10.58 -8.76
CA LYS A 613 -17.90 9.17 -9.06
C LYS A 613 -16.64 8.30 -9.28
N ASP A 614 -15.51 8.92 -9.64
CA ASP A 614 -14.21 8.26 -9.78
C ASP A 614 -13.45 8.08 -8.46
N THR A 615 -14.12 8.36 -7.32
CA THR A 615 -13.57 8.27 -5.95
C THR A 615 -12.55 9.33 -5.56
N SER A 616 -12.21 10.28 -6.44
CA SER A 616 -11.35 11.40 -6.09
C SER A 616 -12.07 12.39 -5.18
N GLU A 617 -11.38 12.89 -4.15
CA GLU A 617 -11.92 13.87 -3.19
C GLU A 617 -11.09 15.16 -3.24
N TRP A 618 -11.77 16.28 -3.44
CA TRP A 618 -11.15 17.60 -3.52
C TRP A 618 -11.92 18.62 -2.70
N PHE A 619 -11.29 19.74 -2.39
CA PHE A 619 -11.92 20.77 -1.60
C PHE A 619 -12.46 21.91 -2.47
N VAL A 620 -13.56 22.51 -2.01
CA VAL A 620 -14.16 23.71 -2.58
C VAL A 620 -14.07 24.80 -1.50
N GLU A 621 -13.44 25.92 -1.84
CA GLU A 621 -13.36 27.06 -0.96
C GLU A 621 -14.62 27.93 -1.07
N LEU A 622 -15.10 28.42 0.07
CA LEU A 622 -16.28 29.26 0.16
C LEU A 622 -15.89 30.66 0.63
N ASP A 623 -15.99 31.64 -0.26
CA ASP A 623 -15.56 33.01 0.03
C ASP A 623 -16.44 33.73 1.07
N ARG A 624 -17.73 33.40 1.17
CA ARG A 624 -18.72 34.10 2.03
C ARG A 624 -19.72 33.13 2.62
N SER A 625 -19.26 32.23 3.47
CA SER A 625 -20.15 31.28 4.13
C SER A 625 -19.98 31.31 5.64
N GLU A 626 -21.06 31.00 6.36
CA GLU A 626 -21.06 30.72 7.78
C GLU A 626 -21.14 29.20 8.01
N PHE A 627 -20.21 28.68 8.80
CA PHE A 627 -20.22 27.27 9.18
C PHE A 627 -21.10 27.08 10.41
N VAL A 628 -22.14 26.27 10.27
CA VAL A 628 -23.03 25.89 11.37
C VAL A 628 -22.58 24.54 11.92
N GLU A 629 -21.75 24.60 12.95
CA GLU A 629 -21.08 23.40 13.54
C GLU A 629 -22.09 22.34 13.99
N SER A 630 -23.19 22.76 14.60
CA SER A 630 -24.26 21.87 15.10
C SER A 630 -24.98 21.08 14.01
N LEU A 631 -24.92 21.52 12.75
CA LEU A 631 -25.57 20.92 11.60
C LEU A 631 -24.57 20.41 10.56
N GLN A 632 -23.28 20.69 10.75
CA GLN A 632 -22.20 20.37 9.78
C GLN A 632 -22.59 20.84 8.37
N GLU A 633 -23.06 22.09 8.26
CA GLU A 633 -23.47 22.71 7.01
C GLU A 633 -22.81 24.08 6.85
N HIS A 634 -22.64 24.50 5.62
CA HIS A 634 -22.34 25.89 5.28
C HIS A 634 -23.58 26.60 4.80
N VAL A 635 -23.74 27.83 5.24
CA VAL A 635 -24.78 28.75 4.73
C VAL A 635 -24.07 29.84 3.95
N ASP A 636 -24.29 29.90 2.65
CA ASP A 636 -23.81 31.01 1.81
C ASP A 636 -24.55 32.29 2.24
N LEU A 637 -23.79 33.27 2.72
CA LEU A 637 -24.35 34.52 3.21
C LEU A 637 -24.91 35.44 2.12
N SER A 638 -24.59 35.15 0.84
CA SER A 638 -25.08 35.93 -0.30
C SER A 638 -26.41 35.39 -0.84
N THR A 639 -26.55 34.08 -0.88
CA THR A 639 -27.73 33.40 -1.45
C THR A 639 -28.66 32.74 -0.44
N TRP A 640 -28.18 32.60 0.81
CA TRP A 640 -28.79 31.83 1.89
C TRP A 640 -28.97 30.36 1.56
N LYS A 641 -28.28 29.86 0.52
CA LYS A 641 -28.28 28.45 0.16
C LYS A 641 -27.48 27.70 1.23
N ARG A 642 -27.99 26.55 1.63
CA ARG A 642 -27.37 25.67 2.61
C ARG A 642 -26.69 24.52 1.88
N TYR A 643 -25.44 24.26 2.19
CA TYR A 643 -24.65 23.16 1.65
C TYR A 643 -24.43 22.13 2.75
N ARG A 644 -25.02 20.97 2.56
CA ARG A 644 -25.03 19.88 3.53
C ARG A 644 -24.23 18.69 3.02
N LEU A 645 -23.76 17.89 3.95
CA LEU A 645 -23.21 16.58 3.61
C LEU A 645 -24.19 15.81 2.70
N TRP A 646 -23.66 15.19 1.65
CA TRP A 646 -24.38 14.38 0.63
C TRP A 646 -25.24 15.16 -0.36
N GLU A 647 -25.24 16.42 -0.31
CA GLU A 647 -25.90 17.21 -1.32
C GLU A 647 -25.14 17.08 -2.64
N GLU A 648 -25.87 16.74 -3.69
CA GLU A 648 -25.34 16.80 -5.05
C GLU A 648 -25.21 18.27 -5.44
N ILE A 649 -24.01 18.63 -5.85
CA ILE A 649 -23.69 19.99 -6.27
C ILE A 649 -22.98 19.98 -7.61
N LYS A 650 -23.16 21.07 -8.36
CA LYS A 650 -22.36 21.33 -9.54
C LYS A 650 -21.18 22.23 -9.17
N VAL A 651 -20.02 21.79 -9.59
CA VAL A 651 -18.79 22.55 -9.41
C VAL A 651 -18.08 22.70 -10.75
N ARG A 652 -17.32 23.78 -10.90
CA ARG A 652 -16.48 24.02 -12.07
C ARG A 652 -15.02 24.02 -11.64
N LEU A 653 -14.17 23.35 -12.39
CA LEU A 653 -12.73 23.39 -12.16
C LEU A 653 -12.16 24.76 -12.56
N LYS A 654 -11.74 25.54 -11.58
CA LYS A 654 -11.23 26.90 -11.77
C LYS A 654 -9.74 26.92 -12.09
N GLU A 655 -8.97 26.13 -11.37
CA GLU A 655 -7.51 26.14 -11.45
C GLU A 655 -6.93 24.77 -11.07
N VAL A 656 -5.81 24.44 -11.68
CA VAL A 656 -5.01 23.26 -11.37
C VAL A 656 -3.66 23.71 -10.83
N ASP A 657 -3.39 23.42 -9.56
CA ASP A 657 -2.09 23.68 -8.94
C ASP A 657 -1.22 22.40 -8.99
N GLU A 658 -0.38 22.33 -10.01
CA GLU A 658 0.54 21.18 -10.19
C GLU A 658 1.62 21.11 -9.11
N THR A 659 1.97 22.25 -8.50
CA THR A 659 3.01 22.30 -7.45
C THR A 659 2.50 21.74 -6.13
N MET A 660 1.29 22.13 -5.76
CA MET A 660 0.65 21.66 -4.51
C MET A 660 -0.14 20.37 -4.71
N LEU A 661 -0.19 19.85 -5.94
CA LEU A 661 -1.02 18.70 -6.34
C LEU A 661 -2.48 18.90 -5.92
N ARG A 662 -3.09 20.01 -6.37
CA ARG A 662 -4.45 20.41 -5.98
C ARG A 662 -5.29 20.82 -7.17
N LEU A 663 -6.58 20.52 -7.05
CA LEU A 663 -7.62 21.02 -7.93
C LEU A 663 -8.49 22.01 -7.16
N ASN A 664 -8.61 23.23 -7.68
CA ASN A 664 -9.42 24.28 -7.08
C ASN A 664 -10.74 24.40 -7.85
N PHE A 665 -11.84 24.14 -7.16
CA PHE A 665 -13.17 24.19 -7.73
C PHE A 665 -13.95 25.39 -7.20
N GLU A 666 -14.86 25.91 -8.01
CA GLU A 666 -15.86 26.90 -7.64
C GLU A 666 -17.26 26.27 -7.71
N LEU A 667 -18.17 26.78 -6.89
CA LEU A 667 -19.59 26.41 -6.92
C LEU A 667 -20.31 27.07 -8.09
N LEU A 668 -21.31 26.35 -8.66
CA LEU A 668 -22.20 26.87 -9.69
C LEU A 668 -23.60 27.15 -9.15
#